data_606a29a7f6dbb947d5b405470900bff7
#
_entry.id   606a29a7f6dbb947d5b405470900bff7
#
_cell.length_a   1.000
_cell.length_b   1.000
_cell.length_c   1.000
_cell.angle_alpha   90.00
_cell.angle_beta   90.00
_cell.angle_gamma   90.00
#
_symmetry.space_group_name_H-M   'P 1'
#
loop_
_entity.id
_entity.type
_entity.pdbx_description
1 polymer ?
#
loop_
_entity_poly.entity_id
_entity_poly.type
_entity_poly.pdbx_seq_one_letter_code
_entity_poly.pdbx_strand_id
1 'polypeptide(L)'
;MLFAMLATAICGHCQHAANVPLVYDVENTGTALAVPDMLPADQLPEMKELPDALEGVATFADWARRRNEIGTMIQHYGIGKKPAVDGMSISARMNGDTLVVDVTVEGEALTLRSTIRYPKTGKAPYALMIGTSGISLPKKIFEERPIATLVFHEAQVNDYSQWRKHKERGEHNIDRLYPQLKDNGAYSHWAWGLSRLIDGLQLLGEEKTKIDTRRIGVTGCSYAGKMALYCGAFDERVALTIAQEPGGGGAAAWRVSHGKQDVESLERTDYHWFLESMRANFSGDNVYRLPYDQHELCAMVCPRALLLLGNLDYKWLADDAMEVSAKAAHKVWQRFDIADRMAWSIVGGHKHCQLHESQYAIVEEYIDRFLVPVKALSPNGKLSLSYRDNNYVVEYQGKHVMNISADGIGNKAGGKRNLSFLRHLKADYTMLAGKRLHCINEANEYAVALDERTSLVWRLYNDGIAFRYEITGLNRERIGEEHTAFIIPEGRKRWIQPWTEPYEAFFPMAESGNQKKRHWGYPALVEAADSVFALITEADISSRQSASSLRNDRNVEEYRVCPEKNDLLISGHWHTPWRTVIVGSLADVVESTLVTDVSEPCRLTDTQWIKPGVVSWIYWAHNHGSNNYDIICQYVDMTERLKLPYVLIDAEWDEMKNGKTIEDAVAYAKSKGVRPMIWYNSSVGWINGAPGPKFCLNKPEDREKEFAWCEKLGVAGVKIDFFSGDNQKNMDYYIELMECAARHHLLVNFHGATIPRGWQRTYPNMLTMEAVYGAEWYNNVPTFTSKAAAHNATLPFTRNVIGPMDYTPCAFSDSQHPHITSYAHELALTVLFESGLQHLADRPESYYAQPSEVQQFLSELPAVWDETRLLSGYPGNHVVMARRSGNTWYVAGINGTDEPISLSLAVEDIVGDNTYATVFADGKGWEIKTVKKLPKTIKCKSRGGFVMKIKEYNLYK
;
A
#
# COMPACT_ATOMS: atom_id res chain seq x y z
N MET A 1 3.36 46.75 25.37
CA MET A 1 4.67 46.37 24.80
C MET A 1 5.32 45.40 25.77
N LEU A 2 4.98 44.13 25.68
CA LEU A 2 5.69 42.95 26.24
C LEU A 2 4.77 41.74 26.13
N PHE A 3 4.50 41.26 24.91
CA PHE A 3 3.85 39.98 24.64
C PHE A 3 3.97 39.70 23.15
N ALA A 4 5.20 39.49 22.69
CA ALA A 4 5.45 39.00 21.32
C ALA A 4 6.90 38.57 21.22
N MET A 5 7.25 37.47 21.92
CA MET A 5 8.48 36.67 21.66
C MET A 5 8.44 35.42 22.55
N LEU A 6 7.66 34.43 22.14
CA LEU A 6 7.82 33.04 22.53
C LEU A 6 6.91 32.14 21.66
N ALA A 7 7.18 32.08 20.39
CA ALA A 7 6.53 31.11 19.50
C ALA A 7 7.37 30.86 18.26
N THR A 8 8.62 30.54 18.44
CA THR A 8 9.47 29.98 17.36
C THR A 8 10.56 29.14 17.99
N ALA A 9 10.27 27.91 18.30
CA ALA A 9 11.22 26.81 18.39
C ALA A 9 10.53 25.57 18.97
N ILE A 10 9.65 24.90 18.26
CA ILE A 10 9.40 23.46 18.39
C ILE A 10 8.88 23.03 17.01
N CYS A 11 9.80 22.84 16.11
CA CYS A 11 9.55 22.02 14.91
C CYS A 11 10.70 21.02 14.81
N GLY A 12 10.84 20.22 15.87
CA GLY A 12 11.63 18.99 15.81
C GLY A 12 10.82 18.00 14.95
N HIS A 13 11.40 17.52 13.89
CA HIS A 13 10.85 16.50 13.02
C HIS A 13 10.48 15.27 13.87
N CYS A 14 9.19 15.10 14.19
CA CYS A 14 8.68 13.80 14.64
C CYS A 14 8.85 12.83 13.48
N GLN A 15 9.73 11.87 13.63
CA GLN A 15 9.79 10.73 12.72
C GLN A 15 8.54 9.89 12.99
N HIS A 16 7.67 9.71 11.98
CA HIS A 16 6.45 8.93 12.12
C HIS A 16 6.74 7.48 12.54
N ALA A 17 5.89 6.91 13.39
CA ALA A 17 6.00 5.54 13.90
C ALA A 17 6.20 4.46 12.82
N ALA A 18 5.69 4.68 11.62
CA ALA A 18 5.85 3.79 10.48
C ALA A 18 7.31 3.59 10.00
N ASN A 19 8.22 4.51 10.34
CA ASN A 19 9.63 4.46 9.96
C ASN A 19 10.54 3.89 11.05
N VAL A 20 9.99 3.52 12.20
CA VAL A 20 10.74 2.98 13.34
C VAL A 20 10.58 1.46 13.36
N PRO A 21 11.67 0.67 13.16
CA PRO A 21 11.56 -0.78 13.05
C PRO A 21 11.11 -1.43 14.37
N LEU A 22 10.43 -2.57 14.29
CA LEU A 22 10.08 -3.37 15.45
C LEU A 22 11.23 -4.27 15.91
N VAL A 23 12.11 -4.67 14.99
CA VAL A 23 13.19 -5.62 15.24
C VAL A 23 14.30 -5.40 14.21
N TYR A 24 15.51 -5.80 14.56
CA TYR A 24 16.67 -5.76 13.67
C TYR A 24 17.13 -7.18 13.30
N ASP A 25 17.92 -7.31 12.24
CA ASP A 25 18.47 -8.59 11.78
C ASP A 25 19.85 -8.87 12.38
N VAL A 26 20.41 -7.92 13.14
CA VAL A 26 21.73 -7.98 13.78
C VAL A 26 21.64 -7.84 15.30
N GLU A 27 22.59 -8.41 16.01
CA GLU A 27 22.65 -8.40 17.48
C GLU A 27 22.78 -6.98 18.06
N ASN A 28 23.59 -6.13 17.43
CA ASN A 28 23.78 -4.73 17.82
C ASN A 28 24.07 -3.85 16.62
N THR A 29 23.16 -2.93 16.30
CA THR A 29 23.32 -1.95 15.20
C THR A 29 24.38 -0.89 15.50
N GLY A 30 24.74 -0.68 16.77
CA GLY A 30 25.70 0.32 17.23
C GLY A 30 27.15 -0.16 17.33
N THR A 31 27.46 -1.39 16.95
CA THR A 31 28.81 -2.00 17.13
C THR A 31 29.95 -1.18 16.51
N ALA A 32 29.71 -0.52 15.38
CA ALA A 32 30.71 0.31 14.68
C ALA A 32 30.72 1.78 15.13
N LEU A 33 29.87 2.17 16.08
CA LEU A 33 29.78 3.56 16.54
C LEU A 33 30.80 3.81 17.65
N ALA A 34 31.45 4.97 17.58
CA ALA A 34 32.37 5.41 18.63
C ALA A 34 31.59 5.67 19.93
N VAL A 35 32.19 5.29 21.03
CA VAL A 35 31.72 5.57 22.39
C VAL A 35 32.71 6.46 23.11
N PRO A 36 32.28 7.32 24.04
CA PRO A 36 33.19 8.14 24.84
C PRO A 36 34.04 7.25 25.74
N ASP A 37 35.22 7.75 26.08
CA ASP A 37 36.07 7.11 27.10
C ASP A 37 35.37 7.06 28.45
N MET A 38 35.40 5.90 29.09
CA MET A 38 34.82 5.70 30.43
C MET A 38 35.70 6.30 31.50
N LEU A 39 35.15 7.21 32.29
CA LEU A 39 35.87 7.83 33.41
C LEU A 39 36.11 6.83 34.55
N PRO A 40 37.24 6.93 35.32
CA PRO A 40 37.36 6.23 36.57
C PRO A 40 36.21 6.56 37.54
N ALA A 41 35.76 5.60 38.34
CA ALA A 41 34.59 5.76 39.21
C ALA A 41 34.71 6.93 40.19
N ASP A 42 35.90 7.26 40.65
CA ASP A 42 36.19 8.37 41.56
C ASP A 42 36.12 9.75 40.89
N GLN A 43 36.16 9.79 39.56
CA GLN A 43 36.03 11.02 38.75
C GLN A 43 34.63 11.28 38.24
N LEU A 44 33.71 10.35 38.48
CA LEU A 44 32.30 10.52 38.03
C LEU A 44 31.60 11.59 38.88
N PRO A 45 30.79 12.46 38.27
CA PRO A 45 30.00 13.46 38.96
C PRO A 45 28.90 12.81 39.81
N GLU A 46 28.54 13.45 40.93
CA GLU A 46 27.38 13.05 41.71
C GLU A 46 26.08 13.58 41.04
N MET A 47 25.11 12.69 40.80
CA MET A 47 23.82 12.98 40.23
C MET A 47 22.72 12.26 41.02
N LYS A 48 21.91 13.00 41.75
CA LYS A 48 20.81 12.42 42.56
C LYS A 48 19.59 12.04 41.73
N GLU A 49 19.36 12.78 40.66
CA GLU A 49 18.32 12.49 39.72
C GLU A 49 18.69 11.29 38.83
N LEU A 50 17.69 10.66 38.20
CA LEU A 50 17.94 9.64 37.18
C LEU A 50 18.64 10.29 35.97
N PRO A 51 19.69 9.66 35.40
CA PRO A 51 20.31 10.11 34.15
C PRO A 51 19.29 10.27 33.03
N ASP A 52 19.55 11.20 32.10
CA ASP A 52 18.66 11.35 30.95
C ASP A 52 18.98 10.34 29.83
N ALA A 53 18.14 9.33 29.66
CA ALA A 53 18.32 8.36 28.59
C ALA A 53 18.27 8.96 27.17
N LEU A 54 17.73 10.18 27.03
CA LEU A 54 17.63 10.91 25.75
C LEU A 54 18.71 11.99 25.59
N GLU A 55 19.72 12.02 26.43
CA GLU A 55 20.82 12.97 26.32
C GLU A 55 21.45 12.95 24.91
N GLY A 56 21.45 14.11 24.25
CA GLY A 56 21.99 14.26 22.89
C GLY A 56 21.18 13.58 21.78
N VAL A 57 19.92 13.18 22.05
CA VAL A 57 19.03 12.54 21.09
C VAL A 57 18.02 13.53 20.52
N ALA A 58 18.23 14.00 19.31
CA ALA A 58 17.29 14.86 18.58
C ALA A 58 16.37 14.05 17.66
N THR A 59 16.90 13.05 16.97
CA THR A 59 16.20 12.20 16.00
C THR A 59 16.32 10.72 16.35
N PHE A 60 15.56 9.85 15.69
CA PHE A 60 15.68 8.41 15.84
C PHE A 60 17.07 7.87 15.42
N ALA A 61 17.73 8.52 14.45
CA ALA A 61 19.08 8.15 14.03
C ALA A 61 20.11 8.32 15.16
N ASP A 62 19.94 9.32 16.07
CA ASP A 62 20.83 9.53 17.20
C ASP A 62 20.67 8.46 18.27
N TRP A 63 19.53 7.75 18.30
CA TRP A 63 19.24 6.76 19.31
C TRP A 63 20.20 5.56 19.26
N ALA A 64 20.58 5.09 18.08
CA ALA A 64 21.54 3.97 17.97
C ALA A 64 22.88 4.30 18.66
N ARG A 65 23.37 5.53 18.52
CA ARG A 65 24.58 6.03 19.21
C ARG A 65 24.37 6.07 20.73
N ARG A 66 23.31 6.73 21.20
CA ARG A 66 23.04 6.88 22.65
C ARG A 66 22.79 5.51 23.30
N ARG A 67 22.06 4.63 22.67
CA ARG A 67 21.84 3.25 23.13
C ARG A 67 23.18 2.49 23.30
N ASN A 68 24.09 2.65 22.34
CA ASN A 68 25.43 2.04 22.41
C ASN A 68 26.29 2.62 23.55
N GLU A 69 26.21 3.93 23.80
CA GLU A 69 26.84 4.59 24.94
C GLU A 69 26.32 4.03 26.27
N ILE A 70 24.98 3.96 26.43
CA ILE A 70 24.33 3.38 27.62
C ILE A 70 24.76 1.93 27.82
N GLY A 71 24.73 1.11 26.77
CA GLY A 71 25.14 -0.28 26.82
C GLY A 71 26.61 -0.45 27.21
N THR A 72 27.49 0.47 26.78
CA THR A 72 28.90 0.48 27.17
C THR A 72 29.07 0.86 28.64
N MET A 73 28.34 1.85 29.16
CA MET A 73 28.36 2.21 30.58
C MET A 73 27.87 1.06 31.45
N ILE A 74 26.77 0.41 31.10
CA ILE A 74 26.26 -0.76 31.86
C ILE A 74 27.27 -1.90 31.87
N GLN A 75 27.96 -2.17 30.79
CA GLN A 75 29.00 -3.18 30.73
C GLN A 75 30.22 -2.78 31.56
N HIS A 76 30.69 -1.55 31.42
CA HIS A 76 31.92 -1.10 32.08
C HIS A 76 31.77 -1.04 33.61
N TYR A 77 30.65 -0.50 34.12
CA TYR A 77 30.49 -0.25 35.54
C TYR A 77 29.65 -1.32 36.27
N GLY A 78 28.83 -2.10 35.54
CA GLY A 78 27.83 -2.98 36.14
C GLY A 78 28.06 -4.47 35.95
N ILE A 79 28.01 -4.97 34.71
CA ILE A 79 27.93 -6.42 34.44
C ILE A 79 29.20 -7.03 33.81
N GLY A 80 30.14 -6.23 33.37
CA GLY A 80 31.29 -6.68 32.59
C GLY A 80 30.98 -6.76 31.08
N LYS A 81 32.00 -6.80 30.26
CA LYS A 81 31.91 -6.76 28.81
C LYS A 81 31.29 -8.05 28.26
N LYS A 82 30.17 -7.94 27.56
CA LYS A 82 29.63 -9.05 26.76
C LYS A 82 30.66 -9.44 25.70
N PRO A 83 31.04 -10.73 25.57
CA PRO A 83 32.04 -11.15 24.59
C PRO A 83 31.61 -10.77 23.16
N ALA A 84 32.53 -10.22 22.38
CA ALA A 84 32.35 -9.85 21.01
C ALA A 84 32.25 -11.10 20.10
N VAL A 85 31.68 -10.93 18.92
CA VAL A 85 31.56 -12.01 17.91
C VAL A 85 32.80 -12.16 17.04
N ASP A 86 33.72 -11.18 17.07
CA ASP A 86 34.96 -11.20 16.33
C ASP A 86 35.90 -12.33 16.82
N GLY A 87 36.47 -13.10 15.89
CA GLY A 87 37.33 -14.22 16.20
C GLY A 87 36.62 -15.51 16.63
N MET A 88 35.27 -15.52 16.61
CA MET A 88 34.44 -16.66 16.96
C MET A 88 33.97 -17.39 15.71
N SER A 89 33.99 -18.72 15.70
CA SER A 89 33.30 -19.53 14.72
C SER A 89 32.06 -20.18 15.33
N ILE A 90 30.97 -20.17 14.60
CA ILE A 90 29.69 -20.75 15.02
C ILE A 90 29.23 -21.75 13.97
N SER A 91 28.82 -22.94 14.40
CA SER A 91 28.10 -23.90 13.60
C SER A 91 26.84 -24.37 14.30
N ALA A 92 25.81 -24.70 13.54
CA ALA A 92 24.53 -25.12 14.09
C ALA A 92 23.96 -26.34 13.34
N ARG A 93 23.20 -27.18 14.07
CA ARG A 93 22.45 -28.32 13.49
C ARG A 93 21.20 -28.62 14.31
N MET A 94 20.21 -29.19 13.66
CA MET A 94 19.06 -29.79 14.35
C MET A 94 19.36 -31.28 14.61
N ASN A 95 19.08 -31.71 15.83
CA ASN A 95 19.02 -33.14 16.22
C ASN A 95 17.61 -33.47 16.69
N GLY A 96 16.76 -33.93 15.76
CA GLY A 96 15.32 -33.94 15.95
C GLY A 96 14.84 -32.48 16.16
N ASP A 97 14.12 -32.23 17.25
CA ASP A 97 13.64 -30.91 17.62
C ASP A 97 14.64 -30.11 18.49
N THR A 98 15.85 -30.66 18.72
CA THR A 98 16.87 -30.01 19.52
C THR A 98 17.83 -29.21 18.63
N LEU A 99 17.87 -27.91 18.85
CA LEU A 99 18.86 -26.99 18.31
C LEU A 99 20.18 -27.24 19.04
N VAL A 100 21.24 -27.47 18.31
CA VAL A 100 22.61 -27.62 18.81
C VAL A 100 23.48 -26.56 18.16
N VAL A 101 24.13 -25.73 18.96
CA VAL A 101 25.00 -24.65 18.49
C VAL A 101 26.39 -24.88 19.10
N ASP A 102 27.38 -25.05 18.25
CA ASP A 102 28.79 -25.19 18.67
C ASP A 102 29.50 -23.87 18.40
N VAL A 103 30.09 -23.30 19.43
CA VAL A 103 30.86 -22.04 19.41
C VAL A 103 32.29 -22.35 19.70
N THR A 104 33.21 -21.87 18.86
CA THR A 104 34.67 -22.09 19.03
C THR A 104 35.40 -20.75 19.02
N VAL A 105 36.26 -20.52 20.02
CA VAL A 105 37.12 -19.35 20.17
C VAL A 105 38.52 -19.80 20.49
N GLU A 106 39.52 -19.42 19.69
CA GLU A 106 40.94 -19.79 19.89
C GLU A 106 41.19 -21.28 20.11
N GLY A 107 40.36 -22.15 19.55
CA GLY A 107 40.48 -23.61 19.68
C GLY A 107 39.66 -24.24 20.82
N GLU A 108 39.18 -23.46 21.77
CA GLU A 108 38.27 -23.89 22.84
C GLU A 108 36.81 -23.90 22.30
N ALA A 109 36.03 -24.88 22.71
CA ALA A 109 34.65 -25.06 22.22
C ALA A 109 33.63 -25.14 23.36
N LEU A 110 32.43 -24.54 23.07
CA LEU A 110 31.25 -24.64 23.92
C LEU A 110 30.05 -25.06 23.07
N THR A 111 29.32 -26.07 23.51
CA THR A 111 28.12 -26.53 22.85
C THR A 111 26.87 -26.12 23.65
N LEU A 112 25.97 -25.40 23.01
CA LEU A 112 24.64 -25.06 23.54
C LEU A 112 23.59 -26.00 22.94
N ARG A 113 22.64 -26.47 23.76
CA ARG A 113 21.56 -27.38 23.35
C ARG A 113 20.25 -26.91 23.94
N SER A 114 19.23 -26.76 23.11
CA SER A 114 17.90 -26.39 23.54
C SER A 114 16.85 -27.01 22.62
N THR A 115 15.83 -27.63 23.20
CA THR A 115 14.76 -28.28 22.44
C THR A 115 13.66 -27.28 22.11
N ILE A 116 13.31 -27.18 20.83
CA ILE A 116 12.19 -26.39 20.34
C ILE A 116 10.93 -27.21 20.52
N ARG A 117 9.92 -26.64 21.18
CA ARG A 117 8.59 -27.21 21.29
C ARG A 117 7.66 -26.49 20.33
N TYR A 118 7.28 -27.15 19.26
CA TYR A 118 6.41 -26.58 18.22
C TYR A 118 4.94 -26.57 18.67
N PRO A 119 4.18 -25.54 18.27
CA PRO A 119 2.76 -25.46 18.55
C PRO A 119 1.96 -26.52 17.78
N LYS A 120 0.78 -26.85 18.28
CA LYS A 120 -0.18 -27.73 17.59
C LYS A 120 -1.07 -26.98 16.61
N THR A 121 -1.06 -25.65 16.66
CA THR A 121 -1.91 -24.75 15.87
C THR A 121 -1.07 -23.94 14.88
N GLY A 122 -1.69 -23.53 13.77
CA GLY A 122 -1.04 -22.71 12.74
C GLY A 122 -0.09 -23.48 11.81
N LYS A 123 0.66 -22.76 11.01
CA LYS A 123 1.66 -23.27 10.05
C LYS A 123 3.00 -22.57 10.27
N ALA A 124 4.09 -23.29 10.01
CA ALA A 124 5.44 -22.71 9.99
C ALA A 124 5.56 -21.65 8.87
N PRO A 125 6.46 -20.64 9.01
CA PRO A 125 7.37 -20.47 10.15
C PRO A 125 6.64 -19.89 11.37
N TYR A 126 7.01 -20.37 12.57
CA TYR A 126 6.41 -19.97 13.84
C TYR A 126 7.19 -18.84 14.50
N ALA A 127 6.50 -17.98 15.26
CA ALA A 127 7.17 -17.14 16.24
C ALA A 127 7.80 -18.00 17.33
N LEU A 128 8.80 -17.47 18.05
CA LEU A 128 9.48 -18.20 19.12
C LEU A 128 9.45 -17.39 20.42
N MET A 129 9.05 -18.01 21.52
CA MET A 129 9.27 -17.48 22.88
C MET A 129 10.42 -18.25 23.53
N ILE A 130 11.49 -17.55 23.91
CA ILE A 130 12.62 -18.12 24.64
C ILE A 130 12.43 -17.83 26.13
N GLY A 131 12.31 -18.88 26.93
CA GLY A 131 12.31 -18.76 28.39
C GLY A 131 13.75 -18.75 28.93
N THR A 132 14.11 -17.75 29.71
CA THR A 132 15.38 -17.71 30.44
C THR A 132 15.25 -18.57 31.70
N SER A 133 16.02 -19.65 31.82
CA SER A 133 15.91 -20.67 32.90
C SER A 133 14.52 -21.38 32.94
N GLY A 134 13.58 -20.98 32.14
CA GLY A 134 12.22 -21.50 32.05
C GLY A 134 11.21 -20.47 31.56
N ILE A 135 10.01 -20.94 31.25
CA ILE A 135 8.88 -20.06 30.87
C ILE A 135 7.92 -20.00 32.07
N SER A 136 7.87 -18.84 32.72
CA SER A 136 6.99 -18.58 33.86
C SER A 136 5.55 -18.23 33.46
N LEU A 137 5.34 -17.79 32.21
CA LEU A 137 4.02 -17.49 31.68
C LEU A 137 3.15 -18.74 31.51
N PRO A 138 1.84 -18.67 31.71
CA PRO A 138 0.92 -19.82 31.64
C PRO A 138 0.98 -20.52 30.28
N LYS A 139 1.05 -21.86 30.28
CA LYS A 139 1.11 -22.68 29.07
C LYS A 139 -0.03 -22.43 28.09
N LYS A 140 -1.23 -22.14 28.61
CA LYS A 140 -2.42 -21.86 27.81
C LYS A 140 -2.21 -20.74 26.81
N ILE A 141 -1.43 -19.70 27.15
CA ILE A 141 -1.10 -18.60 26.25
C ILE A 141 -0.43 -19.09 24.96
N PHE A 142 0.42 -20.10 25.04
CA PHE A 142 1.16 -20.66 23.89
C PHE A 142 0.39 -21.79 23.20
N GLU A 143 -0.44 -22.54 23.93
CA GLU A 143 -1.24 -23.65 23.37
C GLU A 143 -2.30 -23.17 22.38
N GLU A 144 -2.79 -21.94 22.55
CA GLU A 144 -3.83 -21.32 21.69
C GLU A 144 -3.24 -20.52 20.51
N ARG A 145 -1.92 -20.41 20.39
CA ARG A 145 -1.23 -19.57 19.43
C ARG A 145 -0.18 -20.31 18.61
N PRO A 146 0.13 -19.90 17.38
CA PRO A 146 1.18 -20.49 16.56
C PRO A 146 2.58 -20.01 16.99
N ILE A 147 2.92 -20.27 18.27
CA ILE A 147 4.19 -19.86 18.88
C ILE A 147 4.93 -21.10 19.34
N ALA A 148 6.13 -21.30 18.84
CA ALA A 148 7.06 -22.28 19.36
C ALA A 148 7.69 -21.77 20.67
N THR A 149 8.12 -22.68 21.54
CA THR A 149 8.82 -22.34 22.77
C THR A 149 10.16 -23.04 22.85
N LEU A 150 11.15 -22.36 23.45
CA LEU A 150 12.48 -22.87 23.69
C LEU A 150 12.94 -22.38 25.06
N VAL A 151 13.65 -23.22 25.81
CA VAL A 151 14.26 -22.81 27.08
C VAL A 151 15.76 -22.62 26.89
N PHE A 152 16.27 -21.43 27.19
CA PHE A 152 17.69 -21.19 27.35
C PHE A 152 18.14 -21.76 28.67
N HIS A 153 19.01 -22.77 28.61
CA HIS A 153 19.63 -23.39 29.78
C HIS A 153 20.94 -22.67 30.14
N GLU A 154 20.81 -21.62 30.91
CA GLU A 154 21.87 -20.71 31.29
C GLU A 154 23.10 -21.39 31.90
N ALA A 155 22.89 -22.52 32.61
CA ALA A 155 23.99 -23.31 33.23
C ALA A 155 24.96 -23.91 32.20
N GLN A 156 24.58 -24.00 30.92
CA GLN A 156 25.51 -24.44 29.86
C GLN A 156 26.60 -23.38 29.58
N VAL A 157 26.33 -22.13 29.95
CA VAL A 157 27.25 -20.98 29.78
C VAL A 157 27.91 -20.65 31.11
N ASN A 158 27.11 -20.27 32.09
CA ASN A 158 27.53 -19.96 33.44
C ASN A 158 26.54 -20.61 34.41
N ASP A 159 27.00 -21.60 35.16
CA ASP A 159 26.18 -22.47 36.03
C ASP A 159 25.98 -21.91 37.44
N TYR A 160 26.21 -20.61 37.65
CA TYR A 160 25.91 -19.94 38.90
C TYR A 160 24.42 -20.09 39.27
N SER A 161 24.16 -20.34 40.53
CA SER A 161 22.81 -20.34 41.10
C SER A 161 22.87 -20.09 42.60
N GLN A 162 22.12 -19.11 43.09
CA GLN A 162 22.00 -18.79 44.51
C GLN A 162 21.44 -19.94 45.38
N TRP A 163 20.89 -20.99 44.75
CA TRP A 163 20.28 -22.16 45.43
C TRP A 163 21.16 -23.39 45.40
N ARG A 164 22.28 -23.36 44.71
CA ARG A 164 23.22 -24.48 44.57
C ARG A 164 24.58 -24.11 45.18
N LYS A 165 25.41 -25.14 45.42
CA LYS A 165 26.82 -24.93 45.74
C LYS A 165 27.46 -24.22 44.53
N HIS A 166 27.85 -22.96 44.73
CA HIS A 166 28.39 -22.13 43.66
C HIS A 166 29.78 -22.59 43.22
N LYS A 167 30.05 -22.47 41.92
CA LYS A 167 31.41 -22.38 41.43
C LYS A 167 31.92 -20.95 41.67
N GLU A 168 33.21 -20.82 41.82
CA GLU A 168 33.86 -19.50 41.87
C GLU A 168 33.95 -18.90 40.46
N ARG A 169 34.14 -17.59 40.37
CA ARG A 169 34.43 -16.91 39.10
C ARG A 169 35.71 -17.49 38.50
N GLY A 170 35.71 -17.68 37.17
CA GLY A 170 36.76 -18.34 36.40
C GLY A 170 36.60 -19.87 36.27
N GLU A 171 35.56 -20.47 36.85
CA GLU A 171 35.28 -21.91 36.80
C GLU A 171 34.10 -22.30 35.91
N HIS A 172 33.43 -21.32 35.25
CA HIS A 172 32.28 -21.56 34.37
C HIS A 172 32.69 -21.96 32.97
N ASN A 173 31.80 -22.56 32.20
CA ASN A 173 32.09 -23.03 30.85
C ASN A 173 32.55 -21.91 29.90
N ILE A 174 31.97 -20.72 30.01
CA ILE A 174 32.33 -19.57 29.18
C ILE A 174 33.73 -19.04 29.50
N ASP A 175 34.22 -19.22 30.72
CA ASP A 175 35.54 -18.71 31.14
C ASP A 175 36.70 -19.41 30.42
N ARG A 176 36.46 -20.63 29.89
CA ARG A 176 37.42 -21.32 29.02
C ARG A 176 37.57 -20.66 27.66
N LEU A 177 36.47 -20.12 27.14
CA LEU A 177 36.46 -19.41 25.84
C LEU A 177 37.01 -18.01 25.99
N TYR A 178 36.73 -17.38 27.11
CA TYR A 178 37.12 -15.97 27.39
C TYR A 178 37.75 -15.81 28.77
N PRO A 179 38.96 -16.37 29.01
CA PRO A 179 39.61 -16.33 30.35
C PRO A 179 39.90 -14.91 30.85
N GLN A 180 40.01 -13.93 29.92
CA GLN A 180 40.17 -12.51 30.23
C GLN A 180 38.90 -11.84 30.77
N LEU A 181 37.73 -12.47 30.66
CA LEU A 181 36.41 -11.99 31.10
C LEU A 181 35.86 -12.79 32.29
N LYS A 182 36.70 -13.58 32.97
CA LYS A 182 36.34 -14.44 34.12
C LYS A 182 35.72 -13.67 35.30
N ASP A 183 36.02 -12.39 35.42
CA ASP A 183 35.52 -11.52 36.50
C ASP A 183 34.17 -10.86 36.14
N ASN A 184 33.63 -11.09 34.94
CA ASN A 184 32.35 -10.59 34.54
C ASN A 184 31.19 -11.12 35.42
N GLY A 185 30.12 -10.31 35.50
CA GLY A 185 28.84 -10.75 36.08
C GLY A 185 28.09 -11.73 35.15
N ALA A 186 27.33 -12.63 35.74
CA ALA A 186 26.63 -13.68 35.01
C ALA A 186 25.67 -13.14 33.96
N TYR A 187 25.07 -11.94 34.14
CA TYR A 187 24.17 -11.36 33.12
C TYR A 187 24.86 -11.04 31.80
N SER A 188 26.15 -10.66 31.84
CA SER A 188 26.96 -10.52 30.61
C SER A 188 27.12 -11.85 29.87
N HIS A 189 27.43 -12.92 30.61
CA HIS A 189 27.61 -14.28 30.08
C HIS A 189 26.30 -14.87 29.54
N TRP A 190 25.20 -14.73 30.28
CA TRP A 190 23.91 -15.26 29.87
C TRP A 190 23.31 -14.53 28.66
N ALA A 191 23.44 -13.19 28.57
CA ALA A 191 23.06 -12.43 27.39
C ALA A 191 23.85 -12.88 26.15
N TRP A 192 25.15 -13.16 26.27
CA TRP A 192 25.96 -13.73 25.21
C TRP A 192 25.45 -15.12 24.79
N GLY A 193 25.17 -16.02 25.72
CA GLY A 193 24.73 -17.38 25.43
C GLY A 193 23.39 -17.42 24.69
N LEU A 194 22.42 -16.58 25.08
CA LEU A 194 21.14 -16.47 24.39
C LEU A 194 21.33 -15.96 22.98
N SER A 195 22.19 -14.97 22.75
CA SER A 195 22.51 -14.47 21.41
C SER A 195 23.08 -15.57 20.51
N ARG A 196 23.91 -16.48 21.06
CA ARG A 196 24.43 -17.63 20.29
C ARG A 196 23.36 -18.62 19.87
N LEU A 197 22.30 -18.81 20.67
CA LEU A 197 21.15 -19.61 20.22
C LEU A 197 20.41 -18.95 19.05
N ILE A 198 20.25 -17.61 19.08
CA ILE A 198 19.64 -16.86 17.97
C ILE A 198 20.51 -16.99 16.70
N ASP A 199 21.85 -16.90 16.83
CA ASP A 199 22.76 -17.15 15.70
C ASP A 199 22.54 -18.52 15.07
N GLY A 200 22.40 -19.56 15.90
CA GLY A 200 22.12 -20.92 15.44
C GLY A 200 20.81 -21.03 14.66
N LEU A 201 19.78 -20.34 15.10
CA LEU A 201 18.48 -20.26 14.38
C LEU A 201 18.64 -19.56 13.03
N GLN A 202 19.34 -18.44 12.98
CA GLN A 202 19.59 -17.68 11.74
C GLN A 202 20.44 -18.47 10.74
N LEU A 203 21.52 -19.12 11.21
CA LEU A 203 22.40 -19.95 10.37
C LEU A 203 21.67 -21.14 9.70
N LEU A 204 20.72 -21.74 10.41
CA LEU A 204 19.94 -22.85 9.90
C LEU A 204 18.78 -22.43 9.02
N GLY A 205 18.22 -21.24 9.25
CA GLY A 205 17.09 -20.67 8.52
C GLY A 205 15.75 -21.33 8.86
N GLU A 206 14.69 -20.73 8.32
CA GLU A 206 13.29 -21.11 8.58
C GLU A 206 12.94 -22.52 8.09
N GLU A 207 13.54 -22.97 6.98
CA GLU A 207 13.25 -24.30 6.41
C GLU A 207 13.62 -25.43 7.38
N LYS A 208 14.76 -25.31 8.07
CA LYS A 208 15.24 -26.35 9.00
C LYS A 208 14.67 -26.18 10.41
N THR A 209 14.59 -24.94 10.89
CA THR A 209 14.15 -24.63 12.27
C THR A 209 12.64 -24.47 12.38
N LYS A 210 11.92 -24.16 11.30
CA LYS A 210 10.50 -23.76 11.28
C LYS A 210 10.22 -22.49 12.09
N ILE A 211 11.24 -21.67 12.38
CA ILE A 211 11.16 -20.47 13.19
C ILE A 211 11.41 -19.22 12.35
N ASP A 212 10.53 -18.24 12.47
CA ASP A 212 10.75 -16.89 11.97
C ASP A 212 11.60 -16.11 12.98
N THR A 213 12.87 -15.91 12.67
CA THR A 213 13.83 -15.22 13.56
C THR A 213 13.57 -13.72 13.74
N ARG A 214 12.63 -13.14 13.01
CA ARG A 214 12.15 -11.77 13.23
C ARG A 214 11.07 -11.69 14.31
N ARG A 215 10.56 -12.83 14.78
CA ARG A 215 9.49 -12.93 15.77
C ARG A 215 9.95 -13.73 16.99
N ILE A 216 11.06 -13.28 17.60
CA ILE A 216 11.60 -13.87 18.82
C ILE A 216 11.21 -13.01 20.02
N GLY A 217 10.57 -13.62 21.02
CA GLY A 217 10.37 -13.03 22.34
C GLY A 217 11.23 -13.71 23.38
N VAL A 218 11.57 -12.98 24.45
CA VAL A 218 12.24 -13.51 25.65
C VAL A 218 11.39 -13.24 26.87
N THR A 219 11.36 -14.20 27.81
CA THR A 219 10.64 -14.06 29.08
C THR A 219 11.34 -14.84 30.21
N GLY A 220 11.13 -14.38 31.44
CA GLY A 220 11.58 -15.02 32.65
C GLY A 220 11.05 -14.30 33.87
N CYS A 221 11.21 -14.91 35.06
CA CYS A 221 10.74 -14.33 36.32
C CYS A 221 11.86 -14.26 37.34
N SER A 222 11.82 -13.23 38.19
CA SER A 222 12.79 -13.00 39.26
C SER A 222 14.20 -12.79 38.68
N TYR A 223 15.20 -13.54 39.10
CA TYR A 223 16.56 -13.47 38.53
C TYR A 223 16.54 -13.79 37.01
N ALA A 224 15.67 -14.70 36.60
CA ALA A 224 15.46 -14.98 35.19
C ALA A 224 14.68 -13.87 34.48
N GLY A 225 13.85 -13.09 35.19
CA GLY A 225 13.25 -11.85 34.69
C GLY A 225 14.28 -10.75 34.42
N LYS A 226 15.25 -10.59 35.34
CA LYS A 226 16.44 -9.74 35.10
C LYS A 226 17.19 -10.23 33.86
N MET A 227 17.48 -11.55 33.76
CA MET A 227 18.16 -12.16 32.60
C MET A 227 17.41 -11.90 31.31
N ALA A 228 16.07 -12.04 31.26
CA ALA A 228 15.27 -11.73 30.09
C ALA A 228 15.42 -10.25 29.66
N LEU A 229 15.44 -9.32 30.62
CA LEU A 229 15.66 -7.91 30.37
C LEU A 229 17.05 -7.62 29.78
N TYR A 230 18.13 -8.19 30.38
CA TYR A 230 19.48 -8.07 29.83
C TYR A 230 19.59 -8.69 28.43
N CYS A 231 19.02 -9.87 28.20
CA CYS A 231 19.01 -10.50 26.90
C CYS A 231 18.30 -9.62 25.84
N GLY A 232 17.11 -9.10 26.15
CA GLY A 232 16.38 -8.20 25.27
C GLY A 232 17.08 -6.86 25.05
N ALA A 233 17.73 -6.30 26.04
CA ALA A 233 18.49 -5.05 25.94
C ALA A 233 19.75 -5.20 25.08
N PHE A 234 20.48 -6.32 25.19
CA PHE A 234 21.76 -6.56 24.52
C PHE A 234 21.68 -7.39 23.23
N ASP A 235 20.46 -7.71 22.73
CA ASP A 235 20.27 -8.34 21.43
C ASP A 235 19.09 -7.71 20.69
N GLU A 236 19.35 -6.95 19.65
CA GLU A 236 18.34 -6.20 18.90
C GLU A 236 17.46 -7.08 17.99
N ARG A 237 17.75 -8.37 17.88
CA ARG A 237 16.94 -9.37 17.19
C ARG A 237 15.76 -9.86 18.02
N VAL A 238 15.70 -9.52 19.31
CA VAL A 238 14.58 -9.83 20.19
C VAL A 238 13.46 -8.83 19.99
N ALA A 239 12.32 -9.25 19.41
CA ALA A 239 11.19 -8.39 19.09
C ALA A 239 10.35 -8.00 20.34
N LEU A 240 10.22 -8.93 21.30
CA LEU A 240 9.43 -8.73 22.52
C LEU A 240 10.20 -9.20 23.76
N THR A 241 10.31 -8.34 24.77
CA THR A 241 10.86 -8.67 26.09
C THR A 241 9.76 -8.61 27.14
N ILE A 242 9.46 -9.72 27.82
CA ILE A 242 8.54 -9.77 28.96
C ILE A 242 9.34 -10.12 30.20
N ALA A 243 9.63 -9.13 31.05
CA ALA A 243 10.35 -9.32 32.28
C ALA A 243 9.38 -9.36 33.47
N GLN A 244 9.16 -10.55 34.02
CA GLN A 244 8.28 -10.76 35.16
C GLN A 244 9.06 -10.63 36.47
N GLU A 245 8.60 -9.74 37.33
CA GLU A 245 9.12 -9.52 38.68
C GLU A 245 10.67 -9.36 38.74
N PRO A 246 11.26 -8.49 37.88
CA PRO A 246 12.72 -8.42 37.72
C PRO A 246 13.41 -7.72 38.87
N GLY A 247 12.71 -6.98 39.73
CA GLY A 247 13.23 -6.36 40.95
C GLY A 247 14.49 -5.51 40.77
N GLY A 248 15.26 -5.35 41.89
CA GLY A 248 16.52 -4.63 41.91
C GLY A 248 17.59 -5.30 41.05
N GLY A 249 18.37 -4.51 40.33
CA GLY A 249 19.31 -5.02 39.34
C GLY A 249 18.68 -5.50 38.03
N GLY A 250 17.32 -5.55 37.96
CA GLY A 250 16.55 -5.70 36.75
C GLY A 250 15.96 -4.36 36.34
N ALA A 251 14.67 -4.16 36.61
CA ALA A 251 13.97 -2.92 36.22
C ALA A 251 13.85 -1.86 37.33
N ALA A 252 14.12 -2.20 38.60
CA ALA A 252 14.01 -1.25 39.70
C ALA A 252 15.25 -0.37 39.80
N ALA A 253 15.09 0.96 39.76
CA ALA A 253 16.18 1.93 39.80
C ALA A 253 16.97 1.86 41.11
N TRP A 254 18.29 1.78 41.01
CA TRP A 254 19.22 1.71 42.15
C TRP A 254 19.12 2.93 43.06
N ARG A 255 19.06 4.12 42.47
CA ARG A 255 18.93 5.39 43.22
C ARG A 255 17.66 5.45 44.05
N VAL A 256 16.55 4.90 43.51
CA VAL A 256 15.25 4.89 44.18
C VAL A 256 15.16 3.82 45.28
N SER A 257 15.88 2.68 45.11
CA SER A 257 15.95 1.59 46.09
C SER A 257 16.92 1.91 47.22
N HIS A 258 17.85 2.85 47.01
CA HIS A 258 18.87 3.21 47.99
C HIS A 258 18.26 3.67 49.35
N GLY A 259 18.83 3.21 50.43
CA GLY A 259 18.39 3.55 51.80
C GLY A 259 17.05 2.91 52.24
N LYS A 260 16.33 2.19 51.36
CA LYS A 260 15.12 1.51 51.75
C LYS A 260 15.38 0.18 52.42
N GLN A 261 14.56 -0.16 53.44
CA GLN A 261 14.63 -1.45 54.13
C GLN A 261 13.88 -2.52 53.34
N ASP A 262 14.35 -3.77 53.47
CA ASP A 262 13.70 -4.96 52.90
C ASP A 262 13.52 -4.97 51.37
N VAL A 263 14.27 -4.12 50.64
CA VAL A 263 14.31 -4.11 49.18
C VAL A 263 15.68 -4.58 48.68
N GLU A 264 15.72 -5.16 47.47
CA GLU A 264 16.94 -5.40 46.72
C GLU A 264 17.49 -4.05 46.25
N SER A 265 18.66 -3.70 46.79
CA SER A 265 19.36 -2.46 46.44
C SER A 265 20.77 -2.82 45.96
N LEU A 266 21.55 -1.81 45.56
CA LEU A 266 22.92 -2.02 45.08
C LEU A 266 23.79 -2.71 46.18
N GLU A 267 23.56 -2.43 47.44
CA GLU A 267 24.30 -3.04 48.54
C GLU A 267 23.87 -4.47 48.87
N ARG A 268 22.65 -4.88 48.44
CA ARG A 268 21.99 -6.13 48.83
C ARG A 268 21.73 -7.10 47.69
N THR A 269 22.17 -6.77 46.47
CA THR A 269 22.10 -7.66 45.33
C THR A 269 23.19 -8.73 45.35
N ASP A 270 23.05 -9.74 44.51
CA ASP A 270 24.02 -10.83 44.39
C ASP A 270 25.11 -10.45 43.38
N TYR A 271 26.35 -10.35 43.90
CA TYR A 271 27.51 -9.91 43.12
C TYR A 271 28.16 -10.98 42.24
N HIS A 272 27.60 -12.21 42.15
CA HIS A 272 27.87 -13.07 41.01
C HIS A 272 27.18 -12.61 39.73
N TRP A 273 26.08 -11.86 39.83
CA TRP A 273 25.36 -11.30 38.69
C TRP A 273 26.03 -10.06 38.09
N PHE A 274 26.79 -9.32 38.94
CA PHE A 274 27.40 -8.02 38.62
C PHE A 274 28.91 -8.06 38.89
N LEU A 275 29.65 -7.01 38.49
CA LEU A 275 31.03 -6.83 38.79
C LEU A 275 31.24 -6.55 40.30
N GLU A 276 32.24 -7.16 40.94
CA GLU A 276 32.61 -6.81 42.31
C GLU A 276 33.05 -5.35 42.44
N SER A 277 33.66 -4.76 41.40
CA SER A 277 34.00 -3.34 41.33
C SER A 277 32.78 -2.43 41.41
N MET A 278 31.58 -2.86 40.94
CA MET A 278 30.35 -2.10 41.10
C MET A 278 30.02 -1.90 42.59
N ARG A 279 30.09 -2.96 43.37
CA ARG A 279 29.89 -2.91 44.82
C ARG A 279 30.89 -1.98 45.49
N ALA A 280 32.17 -2.17 45.17
CA ALA A 280 33.26 -1.41 45.76
C ALA A 280 33.15 0.10 45.50
N ASN A 281 32.73 0.48 44.28
CA ASN A 281 32.73 1.86 43.83
C ASN A 281 31.42 2.60 44.10
N PHE A 282 30.29 1.90 44.11
CA PHE A 282 28.97 2.57 44.08
C PHE A 282 28.05 2.22 45.27
N SER A 283 28.54 1.51 46.30
CA SER A 283 27.76 1.27 47.53
C SER A 283 27.52 2.55 48.32
N GLY A 284 26.42 2.59 49.09
CA GLY A 284 26.01 3.73 49.87
C GLY A 284 25.66 4.93 48.99
N ASP A 285 25.94 6.13 49.47
CA ASP A 285 25.67 7.39 48.75
C ASP A 285 26.43 7.50 47.42
N ASN A 286 27.45 6.65 47.21
CA ASN A 286 28.16 6.58 45.93
C ASN A 286 27.27 6.06 44.76
N VAL A 287 26.11 5.48 45.05
CA VAL A 287 25.10 5.15 44.02
C VAL A 287 24.73 6.37 43.15
N TYR A 288 24.83 7.58 43.73
CA TYR A 288 24.61 8.82 42.99
C TYR A 288 25.71 9.18 42.01
N ARG A 289 26.85 8.48 42.03
CA ARG A 289 27.96 8.62 41.07
C ARG A 289 27.89 7.59 39.94
N LEU A 290 27.05 6.57 40.06
CA LEU A 290 26.84 5.61 38.97
C LEU A 290 26.31 6.32 37.71
N PRO A 291 27.00 6.29 36.56
CA PRO A 291 26.63 7.14 35.42
C PRO A 291 25.40 6.64 34.64
N TYR A 292 24.81 5.53 35.06
CA TYR A 292 23.56 4.99 34.50
C TYR A 292 22.60 4.55 35.63
N ASP A 293 21.38 4.19 35.31
CA ASP A 293 20.47 3.47 36.21
C ASP A 293 19.57 2.50 35.42
N GLN A 294 18.79 1.66 36.10
CA GLN A 294 18.02 0.55 35.48
C GLN A 294 16.95 0.98 34.50
N HIS A 295 16.47 2.22 34.54
CA HIS A 295 15.59 2.76 33.50
C HIS A 295 16.29 2.86 32.15
N GLU A 296 17.62 3.06 32.12
CA GLU A 296 18.39 3.07 30.86
C GLU A 296 18.58 1.65 30.30
N LEU A 297 18.74 0.63 31.21
CA LEU A 297 18.68 -0.78 30.78
C LEU A 297 17.31 -1.09 30.09
N CYS A 298 16.21 -0.64 30.71
CA CYS A 298 14.89 -0.77 30.08
C CYS A 298 14.83 -0.03 28.74
N ALA A 299 15.32 1.21 28.66
CA ALA A 299 15.35 2.04 27.48
C ALA A 299 16.12 1.41 26.30
N MET A 300 17.20 0.64 26.58
CA MET A 300 17.95 -0.08 25.55
C MET A 300 17.09 -1.08 24.75
N VAL A 301 15.92 -1.51 25.22
CA VAL A 301 15.00 -2.35 24.45
C VAL A 301 14.33 -1.55 23.33
N CYS A 302 14.17 -0.23 23.48
CA CYS A 302 13.61 0.63 22.42
C CYS A 302 14.43 0.52 21.12
N PRO A 303 13.81 0.41 19.93
CA PRO A 303 12.36 0.62 19.63
C PRO A 303 11.49 -0.62 19.72
N ARG A 304 12.01 -1.74 20.18
CA ARG A 304 11.35 -3.05 20.27
C ARG A 304 10.35 -3.07 21.44
N ALA A 305 9.57 -4.12 21.57
CA ALA A 305 8.52 -4.18 22.59
C ALA A 305 9.06 -4.61 23.97
N LEU A 306 8.63 -3.91 25.04
CA LEU A 306 8.95 -4.20 26.43
C LEU A 306 7.71 -4.22 27.30
N LEU A 307 7.48 -5.33 28.03
CA LEU A 307 6.47 -5.44 29.05
C LEU A 307 7.11 -5.81 30.39
N LEU A 308 6.91 -4.96 31.40
CA LEU A 308 7.37 -5.19 32.78
C LEU A 308 6.17 -5.59 33.64
N LEU A 309 6.32 -6.68 34.41
CA LEU A 309 5.32 -7.16 35.34
C LEU A 309 5.87 -7.14 36.76
N GLY A 310 5.16 -6.56 37.72
CA GLY A 310 5.52 -6.44 39.11
C GLY A 310 4.54 -7.09 40.07
N ASN A 311 4.94 -7.27 41.34
CA ASN A 311 4.16 -7.94 42.39
C ASN A 311 4.30 -7.26 43.73
N LEU A 312 3.28 -6.51 44.14
CA LEU A 312 3.25 -5.69 45.37
C LEU A 312 3.36 -6.48 46.68
N ASP A 313 3.16 -7.80 46.64
CA ASP A 313 3.20 -8.64 47.85
C ASP A 313 4.62 -8.93 48.29
N TYR A 314 5.65 -8.64 47.45
CA TYR A 314 7.02 -8.96 47.70
C TYR A 314 7.92 -7.72 47.73
N LYS A 315 8.05 -7.09 48.89
CA LYS A 315 8.80 -5.83 49.09
C LYS A 315 10.20 -5.84 48.50
N TRP A 316 10.90 -7.00 48.51
CA TRP A 316 12.26 -7.09 47.96
C TRP A 316 12.36 -6.75 46.47
N LEU A 317 11.25 -6.84 45.70
CA LEU A 317 11.21 -6.49 44.29
C LEU A 317 11.33 -5.00 44.05
N ALA A 318 11.08 -4.15 45.06
CA ALA A 318 11.13 -2.69 44.95
C ALA A 318 10.26 -2.14 43.81
N ASP A 319 9.01 -2.54 43.77
CA ASP A 319 8.08 -2.22 42.65
C ASP A 319 7.87 -0.71 42.48
N ASP A 320 7.94 0.08 43.53
CA ASP A 320 7.90 1.56 43.44
C ASP A 320 9.13 2.11 42.67
N ALA A 321 10.32 1.55 42.88
CA ALA A 321 11.50 1.89 42.10
C ALA A 321 11.40 1.39 40.63
N MET A 322 10.73 0.25 40.39
CA MET A 322 10.47 -0.24 39.06
C MET A 322 9.48 0.68 38.35
N GLU A 323 8.43 1.17 39.01
CA GLU A 323 7.48 2.11 38.42
C GLU A 323 8.13 3.43 37.98
N VAL A 324 9.02 3.97 38.84
CA VAL A 324 9.78 5.19 38.49
C VAL A 324 10.68 4.94 37.30
N SER A 325 11.36 3.81 37.26
CA SER A 325 12.22 3.37 36.14
C SER A 325 11.43 3.19 34.85
N ALA A 326 10.26 2.52 34.93
CA ALA A 326 9.40 2.31 33.78
C ALA A 326 8.91 3.61 33.17
N LYS A 327 8.43 4.57 34.01
CA LYS A 327 8.02 5.90 33.56
C LYS A 327 9.16 6.70 32.91
N ALA A 328 10.38 6.60 33.45
CA ALA A 328 11.55 7.28 32.89
C ALA A 328 11.96 6.66 31.54
N ALA A 329 12.02 5.34 31.44
CA ALA A 329 12.33 4.63 30.21
C ALA A 329 11.28 4.86 29.11
N HIS A 330 9.99 4.88 29.46
CA HIS A 330 8.88 5.06 28.51
C HIS A 330 8.98 6.38 27.73
N LYS A 331 9.64 7.42 28.26
CA LYS A 331 9.88 8.69 27.56
C LYS A 331 10.64 8.47 26.24
N VAL A 332 11.47 7.42 26.14
CA VAL A 332 12.22 7.10 24.91
C VAL A 332 11.27 6.62 23.81
N TRP A 333 10.31 5.76 24.14
CA TRP A 333 9.28 5.35 23.16
C TRP A 333 8.34 6.50 22.79
N GLN A 334 7.98 7.36 23.78
CA GLN A 334 7.18 8.55 23.51
C GLN A 334 7.89 9.53 22.56
N ARG A 335 9.22 9.67 22.69
CA ARG A 335 10.04 10.54 21.82
C ARG A 335 9.94 10.18 20.35
N PHE A 336 9.71 8.88 20.04
CA PHE A 336 9.66 8.35 18.67
C PHE A 336 8.24 7.97 18.22
N ASP A 337 7.20 8.44 18.95
CA ASP A 337 5.79 8.18 18.66
C ASP A 337 5.42 6.68 18.57
N ILE A 338 6.03 5.87 19.45
CA ILE A 338 5.82 4.42 19.59
C ILE A 338 5.57 4.03 21.06
N ALA A 339 4.97 4.93 21.83
CA ALA A 339 4.73 4.77 23.28
C ALA A 339 4.04 3.46 23.65
N ASP A 340 3.20 2.96 22.79
CA ASP A 340 2.42 1.75 22.89
C ASP A 340 3.23 0.43 22.79
N ARG A 341 4.53 0.51 22.43
CA ARG A 341 5.46 -0.64 22.45
C ARG A 341 6.07 -0.89 23.84
N MET A 342 5.81 -0.05 24.82
CA MET A 342 6.23 -0.28 26.19
C MET A 342 5.08 -0.12 27.18
N ALA A 343 4.91 -1.10 28.07
CA ALA A 343 3.95 -1.02 29.16
C ALA A 343 4.49 -1.71 30.41
N TRP A 344 3.84 -1.47 31.53
CA TRP A 344 4.07 -2.17 32.79
C TRP A 344 2.76 -2.41 33.54
N SER A 345 2.72 -3.49 34.34
CA SER A 345 1.60 -3.82 35.19
C SER A 345 2.12 -4.31 36.55
N ILE A 346 1.81 -3.59 37.60
CA ILE A 346 2.22 -3.89 38.98
C ILE A 346 0.98 -4.14 39.80
N VAL A 347 0.78 -5.38 40.27
CA VAL A 347 -0.40 -5.80 41.02
C VAL A 347 0.02 -6.68 42.19
N GLY A 348 -0.83 -6.82 43.22
CA GLY A 348 -0.64 -7.74 44.31
C GLY A 348 -1.71 -8.86 44.30
N GLY A 349 -1.73 -9.73 45.32
CA GLY A 349 -2.68 -10.81 45.42
C GLY A 349 -2.29 -12.12 44.74
N HIS A 350 -1.00 -12.29 44.38
CA HIS A 350 -0.51 -13.51 43.74
C HIS A 350 0.86 -13.96 44.27
N LYS A 351 1.16 -15.24 44.11
CA LYS A 351 2.48 -15.76 44.47
C LYS A 351 3.57 -15.27 43.52
N HIS A 352 4.81 -15.22 44.07
CA HIS A 352 5.98 -14.91 43.29
C HIS A 352 6.10 -15.82 42.05
N CYS A 353 6.37 -15.21 40.89
CA CYS A 353 6.45 -15.88 39.59
C CYS A 353 5.12 -16.55 39.11
N GLN A 354 4.00 -16.14 39.61
CA GLN A 354 2.70 -16.49 39.06
C GLN A 354 2.04 -15.24 38.46
N LEU A 355 1.47 -15.39 37.28
CA LEU A 355 0.77 -14.28 36.63
C LEU A 355 -0.57 -14.04 37.30
N HIS A 356 -0.87 -12.81 37.71
CA HIS A 356 -2.19 -12.45 38.25
C HIS A 356 -3.24 -12.40 37.12
N GLU A 357 -4.50 -12.72 37.43
CA GLU A 357 -5.58 -12.77 36.43
C GLU A 357 -5.73 -11.45 35.65
N SER A 358 -5.60 -10.29 36.32
CA SER A 358 -5.68 -8.97 35.67
C SER A 358 -4.51 -8.65 34.70
N GLN A 359 -3.40 -9.40 34.78
CA GLN A 359 -2.24 -9.24 33.92
C GLN A 359 -2.34 -10.07 32.62
N TYR A 360 -3.26 -11.05 32.56
CA TYR A 360 -3.39 -11.91 31.38
C TYR A 360 -3.67 -11.10 30.12
N ALA A 361 -4.61 -10.16 30.19
CA ALA A 361 -5.03 -9.40 29.01
C ALA A 361 -3.86 -8.63 28.36
N ILE A 362 -3.04 -7.95 29.15
CA ILE A 362 -1.90 -7.18 28.62
C ILE A 362 -0.76 -8.11 28.12
N VAL A 363 -0.53 -9.25 28.78
CA VAL A 363 0.45 -10.23 28.30
C VAL A 363 0.02 -10.83 26.97
N GLU A 364 -1.26 -11.23 26.86
CA GLU A 364 -1.81 -11.76 25.60
C GLU A 364 -1.79 -10.71 24.49
N GLU A 365 -2.16 -9.47 24.80
CA GLU A 365 -2.12 -8.36 23.85
C GLU A 365 -0.70 -8.16 23.28
N TYR A 366 0.32 -8.10 24.16
CA TYR A 366 1.72 -7.91 23.71
C TYR A 366 2.23 -9.09 22.90
N ILE A 367 1.90 -10.32 23.27
CA ILE A 367 2.25 -11.52 22.51
C ILE A 367 1.55 -11.51 21.16
N ASP A 368 0.24 -11.28 21.11
CA ASP A 368 -0.52 -11.25 19.88
C ASP A 368 -0.04 -10.13 18.93
N ARG A 369 0.27 -8.98 19.48
CA ARG A 369 0.67 -7.80 18.72
C ARG A 369 2.09 -7.87 18.18
N PHE A 370 3.04 -8.39 18.96
CA PHE A 370 4.46 -8.31 18.61
C PHE A 370 5.10 -9.63 18.19
N LEU A 371 4.49 -10.78 18.51
CA LEU A 371 4.97 -12.10 18.09
C LEU A 371 4.05 -12.80 17.11
N VAL A 372 2.73 -12.56 17.15
CA VAL A 372 1.75 -13.24 16.30
C VAL A 372 1.01 -12.21 15.43
N PRO A 373 1.67 -11.43 14.58
CA PRO A 373 0.95 -10.68 13.58
C PRO A 373 0.33 -11.68 12.63
N VAL A 374 -0.99 -11.66 12.50
CA VAL A 374 -1.67 -12.38 11.42
C VAL A 374 -1.33 -11.63 10.13
N LYS A 375 -0.41 -12.15 9.35
CA LYS A 375 0.03 -11.59 8.07
C LYS A 375 -0.70 -12.33 6.97
N ALA A 376 -1.66 -11.66 6.34
CA ALA A 376 -2.24 -12.14 5.11
C ALA A 376 -1.25 -11.88 3.96
N LEU A 377 -1.15 -12.82 3.01
CA LEU A 377 -0.20 -12.75 1.90
C LEU A 377 -0.93 -12.86 0.55
N SER A 378 -0.41 -12.18 -0.47
CA SER A 378 -0.78 -12.43 -1.86
C SER A 378 -0.31 -13.83 -2.31
N PRO A 379 -0.83 -14.38 -3.43
CA PRO A 379 -0.41 -15.68 -3.93
C PRO A 379 1.11 -15.80 -4.15
N ASN A 380 1.76 -14.75 -4.66
CA ASN A 380 3.22 -14.71 -4.87
C ASN A 380 4.03 -14.28 -3.63
N GLY A 381 3.36 -14.00 -2.49
CA GLY A 381 4.00 -13.59 -1.24
C GLY A 381 4.61 -12.18 -1.21
N LYS A 382 4.58 -11.41 -2.30
CA LYS A 382 5.21 -10.07 -2.36
C LYS A 382 4.42 -9.01 -1.61
N LEU A 383 3.09 -9.12 -1.62
CA LEU A 383 2.19 -8.19 -0.95
C LEU A 383 1.68 -8.81 0.33
N SER A 384 1.67 -8.04 1.39
CA SER A 384 1.21 -8.50 2.69
C SER A 384 0.37 -7.47 3.42
N LEU A 385 -0.57 -7.97 4.21
CA LEU A 385 -1.47 -7.21 5.05
C LEU A 385 -1.38 -7.73 6.50
N SER A 386 -1.21 -6.82 7.44
CA SER A 386 -1.24 -7.11 8.87
C SER A 386 -2.08 -6.07 9.60
N TYR A 387 -2.65 -6.42 10.76
CA TYR A 387 -3.35 -5.45 11.60
C TYR A 387 -2.48 -5.11 12.80
N ARG A 388 -2.11 -3.84 12.92
CA ARG A 388 -1.32 -3.30 14.04
C ARG A 388 -1.64 -1.81 14.23
N ASP A 389 -1.55 -1.32 15.45
CA ASP A 389 -1.77 0.09 15.80
C ASP A 389 -3.12 0.63 15.30
N ASN A 390 -4.17 -0.19 15.43
CA ASN A 390 -5.54 0.09 14.97
C ASN A 390 -5.66 0.33 13.45
N ASN A 391 -4.67 -0.10 12.65
CA ASN A 391 -4.68 0.01 11.20
C ASN A 391 -4.31 -1.31 10.53
N TYR A 392 -4.84 -1.50 9.34
CA TYR A 392 -4.34 -2.48 8.40
C TYR A 392 -3.12 -1.90 7.69
N VAL A 393 -1.98 -2.54 7.87
CA VAL A 393 -0.69 -2.11 7.29
C VAL A 393 -0.42 -2.91 6.04
N VAL A 394 -0.28 -2.22 4.92
CA VAL A 394 0.02 -2.78 3.61
C VAL A 394 1.51 -2.67 3.36
N GLU A 395 2.16 -3.80 3.05
CA GLU A 395 3.58 -3.86 2.68
C GLU A 395 3.75 -4.57 1.34
N TYR A 396 4.67 -4.10 0.52
CA TYR A 396 5.07 -4.71 -0.75
C TYR A 396 6.57 -5.01 -0.74
N GLN A 397 6.94 -6.29 -0.84
CA GLN A 397 8.33 -6.76 -0.72
C GLN A 397 9.03 -6.21 0.55
N GLY A 398 8.30 -6.17 1.68
CA GLY A 398 8.78 -5.65 2.94
C GLY A 398 8.87 -4.12 3.05
N LYS A 399 8.56 -3.37 1.99
CA LYS A 399 8.45 -1.90 2.04
C LYS A 399 7.03 -1.50 2.46
N HIS A 400 6.92 -0.57 3.39
CA HIS A 400 5.64 0.00 3.80
C HIS A 400 5.02 0.79 2.64
N VAL A 401 3.77 0.48 2.32
CA VAL A 401 2.99 1.15 1.27
C VAL A 401 2.06 2.19 1.88
N MET A 402 1.15 1.77 2.74
CA MET A 402 0.23 2.66 3.45
C MET A 402 -0.44 1.96 4.64
N ASN A 403 -1.07 2.75 5.49
CA ASN A 403 -1.99 2.28 6.49
C ASN A 403 -3.44 2.51 6.03
N ILE A 404 -4.33 1.59 6.40
CA ILE A 404 -5.76 1.68 6.11
C ILE A 404 -6.53 1.51 7.42
N SER A 405 -7.30 2.51 7.79
CA SER A 405 -8.33 2.36 8.82
C SER A 405 -9.58 1.77 8.16
N ALA A 406 -10.11 0.68 8.71
CA ALA A 406 -11.35 0.05 8.25
C ALA A 406 -12.13 -0.46 9.48
N ASP A 407 -12.87 0.46 10.10
CA ASP A 407 -13.43 0.29 11.43
C ASP A 407 -14.90 -0.12 11.46
N GLY A 408 -15.54 -0.28 10.29
CA GLY A 408 -16.93 -0.76 10.20
C GLY A 408 -17.88 0.20 9.50
N ILE A 409 -19.17 -0.10 9.63
CA ILE A 409 -20.29 0.68 9.07
C ILE A 409 -21.21 1.08 10.24
N GLY A 410 -21.57 2.36 10.33
CA GLY A 410 -22.40 2.91 11.40
C GLY A 410 -21.62 3.10 12.69
N ASN A 411 -21.62 2.12 13.56
CA ASN A 411 -20.78 2.14 14.77
C ASN A 411 -19.39 1.61 14.46
N LYS A 412 -18.36 2.26 15.02
CA LYS A 412 -17.01 1.71 14.94
C LYS A 412 -16.94 0.42 15.71
N ALA A 413 -16.50 -0.64 15.06
CA ALA A 413 -16.35 -1.93 15.69
C ALA A 413 -15.16 -1.92 16.65
N GLY A 414 -15.39 -2.35 17.89
CA GLY A 414 -14.32 -2.64 18.85
C GLY A 414 -13.88 -4.11 18.76
N GLY A 415 -12.75 -4.47 19.36
CA GLY A 415 -12.32 -5.86 19.53
C GLY A 415 -11.16 -6.32 18.65
N LYS A 416 -10.82 -7.60 18.76
CA LYS A 416 -9.68 -8.22 18.05
C LYS A 416 -9.95 -8.30 16.54
N ARG A 417 -8.94 -7.93 15.74
CA ARG A 417 -8.97 -7.96 14.26
C ARG A 417 -8.18 -9.16 13.74
N ASN A 418 -8.72 -10.37 13.88
CA ASN A 418 -8.05 -11.58 13.40
C ASN A 418 -8.37 -11.80 11.92
N LEU A 419 -7.36 -11.68 11.05
CA LEU A 419 -7.45 -12.05 9.65
C LEU A 419 -7.49 -13.58 9.54
N SER A 420 -8.62 -14.14 9.12
CA SER A 420 -8.78 -15.58 8.87
C SER A 420 -8.72 -15.84 7.37
N PHE A 421 -7.83 -16.72 6.94
CA PHE A 421 -7.79 -17.17 5.54
C PHE A 421 -9.08 -17.93 5.21
N LEU A 422 -9.75 -17.53 4.12
CA LEU A 422 -10.96 -18.20 3.64
C LEU A 422 -10.65 -19.17 2.50
N ARG A 423 -10.00 -18.66 1.44
CA ARG A 423 -9.73 -19.46 0.23
C ARG A 423 -8.72 -18.79 -0.68
N HIS A 424 -8.15 -19.57 -1.58
CA HIS A 424 -7.46 -19.12 -2.77
C HIS A 424 -8.45 -19.05 -3.94
N LEU A 425 -8.48 -17.92 -4.62
CA LEU A 425 -9.30 -17.69 -5.81
C LEU A 425 -8.40 -17.78 -7.05
N LYS A 426 -8.86 -18.51 -8.06
CA LYS A 426 -8.23 -18.50 -9.38
C LYS A 426 -9.30 -18.72 -10.45
N ALA A 427 -9.42 -17.77 -11.36
CA ALA A 427 -10.34 -17.84 -12.47
C ALA A 427 -9.82 -17.05 -13.66
N ASP A 428 -9.87 -17.65 -14.83
CA ASP A 428 -9.56 -17.00 -16.09
C ASP A 428 -10.83 -16.44 -16.72
N TYR A 429 -10.73 -15.28 -17.34
CA TYR A 429 -11.85 -14.70 -18.09
C TYR A 429 -11.35 -13.89 -19.29
N THR A 430 -12.24 -13.67 -20.26
CA THR A 430 -11.94 -12.93 -21.47
C THR A 430 -12.79 -11.67 -21.53
N MET A 431 -12.14 -10.53 -21.75
CA MET A 431 -12.78 -9.25 -22.02
C MET A 431 -13.09 -9.10 -23.52
N LEU A 432 -14.09 -8.30 -23.88
CA LEU A 432 -14.36 -7.95 -25.28
C LEU A 432 -13.57 -6.73 -25.76
N ALA A 433 -13.20 -5.85 -24.81
CA ALA A 433 -12.34 -4.70 -25.00
C ALA A 433 -11.54 -4.43 -23.72
N GLY A 434 -10.50 -3.65 -23.79
CA GLY A 434 -9.68 -3.27 -22.65
C GLY A 434 -8.19 -3.33 -22.96
N LYS A 435 -7.38 -3.08 -21.96
CA LYS A 435 -5.91 -3.11 -22.04
C LYS A 435 -5.33 -4.52 -22.22
N ARG A 436 -6.12 -5.56 -21.91
CA ARG A 436 -5.79 -6.98 -22.02
C ARG A 436 -7.06 -7.79 -22.21
N LEU A 437 -7.09 -8.69 -23.19
CA LEU A 437 -8.26 -9.54 -23.43
C LEU A 437 -8.31 -10.75 -22.50
N HIS A 438 -7.19 -11.47 -22.35
CA HIS A 438 -7.13 -12.63 -21.46
C HIS A 438 -6.65 -12.19 -20.09
N CYS A 439 -7.51 -12.28 -19.08
CA CYS A 439 -7.26 -11.85 -17.71
C CYS A 439 -7.26 -13.05 -16.76
N ILE A 440 -6.41 -12.99 -15.74
CA ILE A 440 -6.30 -14.00 -14.69
C ILE A 440 -6.64 -13.33 -13.35
N ASN A 441 -7.79 -13.70 -12.78
CA ASN A 441 -8.19 -13.30 -11.45
C ASN A 441 -7.61 -14.30 -10.44
N GLU A 442 -6.51 -13.94 -9.76
CA GLU A 442 -5.86 -14.80 -8.78
C GLU A 442 -5.59 -14.02 -7.48
N ALA A 443 -6.20 -14.47 -6.38
CA ALA A 443 -6.10 -13.83 -5.09
C ALA A 443 -6.20 -14.81 -3.92
N ASN A 444 -5.66 -14.42 -2.78
CA ASN A 444 -5.96 -15.03 -1.48
C ASN A 444 -7.03 -14.19 -0.77
N GLU A 445 -8.13 -14.82 -0.35
CA GLU A 445 -9.24 -14.17 0.33
C GLU A 445 -9.18 -14.43 1.83
N TYR A 446 -9.36 -13.36 2.61
CA TYR A 446 -9.35 -13.36 4.07
C TYR A 446 -10.58 -12.63 4.59
N ALA A 447 -11.01 -12.95 5.82
CA ALA A 447 -12.07 -12.22 6.50
C ALA A 447 -11.71 -11.85 7.94
N VAL A 448 -12.29 -10.74 8.39
CA VAL A 448 -12.29 -10.28 9.77
C VAL A 448 -13.73 -10.10 10.21
N ALA A 449 -14.17 -10.82 11.24
CA ALA A 449 -15.46 -10.54 11.88
C ALA A 449 -15.33 -9.25 12.69
N LEU A 450 -16.13 -8.25 12.37
CA LEU A 450 -16.17 -6.97 13.09
C LEU A 450 -17.18 -7.01 14.23
N ASP A 451 -18.34 -7.62 13.97
CA ASP A 451 -19.41 -7.91 14.94
C ASP A 451 -20.21 -9.14 14.47
N GLU A 452 -21.35 -9.45 15.11
CA GLU A 452 -22.18 -10.61 14.79
C GLU A 452 -22.80 -10.58 13.37
N ARG A 453 -22.91 -9.39 12.76
CA ARG A 453 -23.56 -9.17 11.45
C ARG A 453 -22.62 -8.69 10.39
N THR A 454 -21.50 -8.07 10.78
CA THR A 454 -20.60 -7.35 9.86
C THR A 454 -19.26 -8.06 9.76
N SER A 455 -18.87 -8.37 8.54
CA SER A 455 -17.55 -8.89 8.19
C SER A 455 -16.82 -7.93 7.25
N LEU A 456 -15.50 -7.85 7.42
CA LEU A 456 -14.61 -7.16 6.50
C LEU A 456 -13.85 -8.21 5.69
N VAL A 457 -14.12 -8.27 4.38
CA VAL A 457 -13.51 -9.24 3.46
C VAL A 457 -12.37 -8.58 2.71
N TRP A 458 -11.20 -9.23 2.70
CA TRP A 458 -9.99 -8.80 2.01
C TRP A 458 -9.63 -9.79 0.90
N ARG A 459 -9.23 -9.28 -0.26
CA ARG A 459 -8.57 -10.03 -1.33
C ARG A 459 -7.19 -9.45 -1.59
N LEU A 460 -6.18 -10.30 -1.47
CA LEU A 460 -4.80 -9.94 -1.77
C LEU A 460 -4.42 -10.55 -3.12
N TYR A 461 -4.22 -9.68 -4.10
CA TYR A 461 -3.76 -9.99 -5.45
C TYR A 461 -2.24 -9.87 -5.54
N ASN A 462 -1.64 -10.31 -6.64
CA ASN A 462 -0.20 -10.16 -6.87
C ASN A 462 0.21 -8.70 -7.14
N ASP A 463 -0.73 -7.88 -7.58
CA ASP A 463 -0.58 -6.47 -7.97
C ASP A 463 -1.48 -5.52 -7.17
N GLY A 464 -2.04 -5.95 -6.03
CA GLY A 464 -2.85 -5.06 -5.19
C GLY A 464 -3.72 -5.76 -4.16
N ILE A 465 -4.54 -4.97 -3.50
CA ILE A 465 -5.51 -5.42 -2.51
C ILE A 465 -6.90 -4.86 -2.81
N ALA A 466 -7.91 -5.61 -2.43
CA ALA A 466 -9.30 -5.13 -2.41
C ALA A 466 -9.97 -5.53 -1.10
N PHE A 467 -10.87 -4.69 -0.59
CA PHE A 467 -11.67 -5.03 0.59
C PHE A 467 -13.06 -4.41 0.51
N ARG A 468 -14.00 -5.05 1.19
CA ARG A 468 -15.37 -4.56 1.34
C ARG A 468 -15.98 -5.01 2.66
N TYR A 469 -16.97 -4.30 3.12
CA TYR A 469 -17.81 -4.74 4.22
C TYR A 469 -18.98 -5.55 3.68
N GLU A 470 -19.30 -6.64 4.39
CA GLU A 470 -20.49 -7.46 4.14
C GLU A 470 -21.34 -7.47 5.40
N ILE A 471 -22.63 -7.16 5.27
CA ILE A 471 -23.58 -7.09 6.38
C ILE A 471 -24.72 -8.07 6.11
N THR A 472 -25.04 -8.88 7.10
CA THR A 472 -26.14 -9.87 7.05
C THR A 472 -27.24 -9.52 8.02
N GLY A 473 -28.45 -10.09 7.81
CA GLY A 473 -29.56 -9.94 8.73
C GLY A 473 -30.16 -8.53 8.83
N LEU A 474 -30.00 -7.71 7.78
CA LEU A 474 -30.65 -6.39 7.72
C LEU A 474 -32.17 -6.54 7.63
N ASN A 475 -32.92 -5.68 8.30
CA ASN A 475 -34.39 -5.67 8.30
C ASN A 475 -34.93 -4.26 8.06
N ARG A 476 -34.99 -3.83 6.78
CA ARG A 476 -35.41 -2.49 6.34
C ARG A 476 -34.64 -1.37 7.07
N GLU A 477 -33.31 -1.51 7.10
CA GLU A 477 -32.41 -0.57 7.76
C GLU A 477 -31.70 0.32 6.76
N ARG A 478 -31.41 1.57 7.16
CA ARG A 478 -30.47 2.44 6.42
C ARG A 478 -29.04 2.01 6.74
N ILE A 479 -28.20 2.02 5.73
CA ILE A 479 -26.77 1.78 5.92
C ILE A 479 -26.14 3.02 6.55
N GLY A 480 -25.39 2.81 7.64
CA GLY A 480 -24.72 3.88 8.37
C GLY A 480 -23.46 4.42 7.65
N GLU A 481 -22.79 5.38 8.29
CA GLU A 481 -21.52 5.94 7.80
C GLU A 481 -20.45 4.84 7.71
N GLU A 482 -19.68 4.87 6.63
CA GLU A 482 -18.52 3.99 6.45
C GLU A 482 -17.28 4.60 7.12
N HIS A 483 -16.64 3.85 8.02
CA HIS A 483 -15.45 4.26 8.76
C HIS A 483 -14.19 3.67 8.12
N THR A 484 -13.90 4.12 6.89
CA THR A 484 -12.73 3.73 6.11
C THR A 484 -11.89 4.95 5.76
N ALA A 485 -10.57 4.84 5.90
CA ALA A 485 -9.63 5.88 5.48
C ALA A 485 -8.30 5.28 4.98
N PHE A 486 -7.73 5.92 3.97
CA PHE A 486 -6.37 5.68 3.48
C PHE A 486 -5.44 6.73 4.07
N ILE A 487 -4.40 6.28 4.76
CA ILE A 487 -3.44 7.18 5.42
C ILE A 487 -2.22 7.34 4.50
N ILE A 488 -2.07 8.54 3.95
CA ILE A 488 -0.98 8.92 3.04
C ILE A 488 -0.07 9.91 3.78
N PRO A 489 1.11 9.48 4.27
CA PRO A 489 2.02 10.33 5.04
C PRO A 489 2.46 11.58 4.28
N GLU A 490 2.78 12.63 5.04
CA GLU A 490 3.42 13.84 4.52
C GLU A 490 4.73 13.50 3.81
N GLY A 491 5.09 14.25 2.75
CA GLY A 491 6.27 14.00 1.93
C GLY A 491 6.11 12.92 0.86
N ARG A 492 4.96 12.22 0.80
CA ARG A 492 4.67 11.25 -0.27
C ARG A 492 4.00 11.96 -1.44
N LYS A 493 4.58 11.84 -2.62
CA LYS A 493 4.00 12.40 -3.85
C LYS A 493 2.69 11.72 -4.16
N ARG A 494 1.71 12.52 -4.54
CA ARG A 494 0.36 12.07 -4.89
C ARG A 494 -0.17 12.85 -6.08
N TRP A 495 -0.84 12.16 -6.99
CA TRP A 495 -1.59 12.72 -8.12
C TRP A 495 -3.05 12.38 -7.90
N ILE A 496 -3.84 13.40 -7.55
CA ILE A 496 -5.24 13.24 -7.22
C ILE A 496 -6.05 14.43 -7.74
N GLN A 497 -7.17 14.16 -8.40
CA GLN A 497 -8.04 15.21 -8.92
C GLN A 497 -8.99 15.74 -7.84
N PRO A 498 -9.31 17.04 -7.84
CA PRO A 498 -10.45 17.54 -7.09
C PRO A 498 -11.73 16.83 -7.54
N TRP A 499 -12.59 16.47 -6.60
CA TRP A 499 -13.88 15.89 -6.95
C TRP A 499 -14.74 16.90 -7.71
N THR A 500 -15.31 16.46 -8.82
CA THR A 500 -16.34 17.13 -9.63
C THR A 500 -17.35 16.08 -10.04
N GLU A 501 -18.60 16.46 -10.29
CA GLU A 501 -19.64 15.52 -10.70
C GLU A 501 -19.27 14.71 -11.95
N PRO A 502 -18.69 15.32 -13.03
CA PRO A 502 -18.29 14.61 -14.24
C PRO A 502 -16.86 14.08 -14.21
N TYR A 503 -16.10 14.23 -13.09
CA TYR A 503 -14.68 13.85 -12.99
C TYR A 503 -13.76 14.53 -14.04
N GLU A 504 -14.13 15.72 -14.52
CA GLU A 504 -13.39 16.51 -15.47
C GLU A 504 -12.45 17.49 -14.76
N ALA A 505 -11.30 17.00 -14.31
CA ALA A 505 -10.30 17.81 -13.64
C ALA A 505 -8.88 17.30 -13.91
N PHE A 506 -7.88 18.16 -13.71
CA PHE A 506 -6.46 17.76 -13.72
C PHE A 506 -6.12 16.92 -12.49
N PHE A 507 -5.03 16.15 -12.59
CA PHE A 507 -4.40 15.43 -11.51
C PHE A 507 -3.13 16.16 -11.05
N PRO A 508 -3.22 17.24 -10.27
CA PRO A 508 -2.05 17.97 -9.81
C PRO A 508 -1.22 17.09 -8.88
N MET A 509 0.11 17.14 -9.05
CA MET A 509 1.03 16.51 -8.11
C MET A 509 1.16 17.38 -6.85
N ALA A 510 1.14 16.73 -5.70
CA ALA A 510 1.39 17.33 -4.39
C ALA A 510 2.20 16.36 -3.51
N GLU A 511 2.97 16.92 -2.57
CA GLU A 511 3.72 16.16 -1.56
C GLU A 511 3.08 16.25 -0.17
N SER A 512 1.97 16.99 -0.06
CA SER A 512 1.24 17.24 1.18
C SER A 512 -0.26 17.07 0.99
N GLY A 513 -0.95 16.56 2.00
CA GLY A 513 -2.41 16.63 2.12
C GLY A 513 -2.93 18.02 2.53
N ASN A 514 -2.04 18.94 2.91
CA ASN A 514 -2.39 20.28 3.37
C ASN A 514 -2.68 21.26 2.21
N GLN A 515 -3.72 20.97 1.44
CA GLN A 515 -4.16 21.78 0.31
C GLN A 515 -5.46 22.53 0.62
N LYS A 516 -5.78 23.55 -0.18
CA LYS A 516 -7.04 24.30 -0.02
C LYS A 516 -8.28 23.43 -0.23
N LYS A 517 -8.27 22.58 -1.26
CA LYS A 517 -9.32 21.60 -1.50
C LYS A 517 -9.14 20.40 -0.58
N ARG A 518 -10.23 19.81 -0.12
CA ARG A 518 -10.28 18.67 0.81
C ARG A 518 -11.25 17.61 0.36
N HIS A 519 -11.78 17.71 -0.85
CA HIS A 519 -12.70 16.79 -1.47
C HIS A 519 -12.12 16.33 -2.81
N TRP A 520 -11.92 15.02 -2.97
CA TRP A 520 -11.11 14.43 -4.02
C TRP A 520 -11.87 13.32 -4.74
N GLY A 521 -11.67 13.25 -6.06
CA GLY A 521 -12.18 12.16 -6.91
C GLY A 521 -11.15 11.04 -7.06
N TYR A 522 -11.62 9.85 -7.40
CA TYR A 522 -10.80 8.74 -7.82
C TYR A 522 -10.31 8.87 -9.28
N PRO A 523 -9.25 8.10 -9.66
CA PRO A 523 -8.32 7.40 -8.78
C PRO A 523 -7.31 8.35 -8.12
N ALA A 524 -6.65 7.89 -7.05
CA ALA A 524 -5.55 8.61 -6.41
C ALA A 524 -4.26 7.79 -6.54
N LEU A 525 -3.29 8.28 -7.31
CA LEU A 525 -1.97 7.66 -7.43
C LEU A 525 -1.03 8.24 -6.37
N VAL A 526 -0.29 7.38 -5.68
CA VAL A 526 0.67 7.72 -4.63
C VAL A 526 2.00 7.05 -4.90
N GLU A 527 3.11 7.78 -4.82
CA GLU A 527 4.47 7.22 -4.74
C GLU A 527 4.74 6.83 -3.29
N ALA A 528 4.41 5.59 -2.92
CA ALA A 528 4.40 5.11 -1.55
C ALA A 528 5.82 4.87 -0.98
N ALA A 529 6.75 4.40 -1.82
CA ALA A 529 8.17 4.22 -1.50
C ALA A 529 8.97 4.30 -2.81
N ASP A 530 10.30 4.28 -2.72
CA ASP A 530 11.16 4.28 -3.90
C ASP A 530 10.77 3.17 -4.88
N SER A 531 10.32 3.57 -6.09
CA SER A 531 9.84 2.68 -7.16
C SER A 531 8.60 1.83 -6.81
N VAL A 532 7.90 2.15 -5.73
CA VAL A 532 6.64 1.50 -5.34
C VAL A 532 5.51 2.52 -5.36
N PHE A 533 4.49 2.24 -6.16
CA PHE A 533 3.32 3.09 -6.32
C PHE A 533 2.08 2.38 -5.80
N ALA A 534 1.10 3.17 -5.39
CA ALA A 534 -0.21 2.71 -4.97
C ALA A 534 -1.29 3.54 -5.66
N LEU A 535 -2.25 2.90 -6.33
CA LEU A 535 -3.38 3.59 -6.95
C LEU A 535 -4.67 3.18 -6.24
N ILE A 536 -5.26 4.15 -5.56
CA ILE A 536 -6.49 3.98 -4.77
C ILE A 536 -7.69 4.26 -5.66
N THR A 537 -8.65 3.33 -5.67
CA THR A 537 -9.95 3.51 -6.35
C THR A 537 -11.02 2.62 -5.71
N GLU A 538 -12.19 2.55 -6.34
CA GLU A 538 -13.25 1.62 -5.97
C GLU A 538 -13.77 0.88 -7.20
N ALA A 539 -14.42 -0.27 -6.99
CA ALA A 539 -14.91 -1.12 -8.07
C ALA A 539 -16.17 -1.89 -7.68
N ASP A 540 -16.85 -2.44 -8.68
CA ASP A 540 -18.01 -3.35 -8.53
C ASP A 540 -19.20 -2.69 -7.85
N ILE A 541 -19.63 -1.54 -8.36
CA ILE A 541 -20.87 -0.91 -7.92
C ILE A 541 -22.05 -1.64 -8.56
N SER A 542 -22.88 -2.22 -7.72
CA SER A 542 -24.13 -2.86 -8.09
C SER A 542 -25.35 -1.97 -7.78
N SER A 543 -26.53 -2.41 -8.18
CA SER A 543 -27.77 -1.71 -7.83
C SER A 543 -27.93 -1.56 -6.30
N ARG A 544 -28.59 -0.47 -5.88
CA ARG A 544 -28.82 -0.11 -4.46
C ARG A 544 -27.57 0.36 -3.70
N GLN A 545 -26.50 0.64 -4.40
CA GLN A 545 -25.28 1.23 -3.85
C GLN A 545 -25.06 2.65 -4.39
N SER A 546 -24.38 3.48 -3.63
CA SER A 546 -23.81 4.76 -4.10
C SER A 546 -22.32 4.59 -4.31
N ALA A 547 -21.75 5.39 -5.20
CA ALA A 547 -20.30 5.54 -5.27
C ALA A 547 -19.79 6.45 -4.16
N SER A 548 -18.48 6.54 -4.03
CA SER A 548 -17.84 7.35 -2.99
C SER A 548 -16.81 8.33 -3.55
N SER A 549 -16.42 9.26 -2.72
CA SER A 549 -15.33 10.20 -2.93
C SER A 549 -14.38 10.16 -1.74
N LEU A 550 -13.24 10.85 -1.82
CA LEU A 550 -12.27 10.94 -0.73
C LEU A 550 -12.31 12.33 -0.08
N ARG A 551 -12.22 12.38 1.26
CA ARG A 551 -12.14 13.64 2.00
C ARG A 551 -11.03 13.59 3.06
N ASN A 552 -10.19 14.63 3.12
CA ASN A 552 -9.17 14.80 4.13
C ASN A 552 -9.33 16.10 4.95
N ASP A 553 -10.60 16.46 5.21
CA ASP A 553 -11.00 17.67 5.89
C ASP A 553 -10.84 17.61 7.42
N ARG A 554 -10.78 16.40 8.02
CA ARG A 554 -10.55 16.19 9.47
C ARG A 554 -9.07 16.07 9.82
N ASN A 555 -8.34 15.29 9.02
CA ASN A 555 -6.88 15.09 9.11
C ASN A 555 -6.30 15.11 7.70
N VAL A 556 -5.27 15.92 7.44
CA VAL A 556 -4.70 16.13 6.11
C VAL A 556 -4.06 14.87 5.50
N GLU A 557 -3.58 13.95 6.34
CA GLU A 557 -2.99 12.68 5.91
C GLU A 557 -4.02 11.56 5.75
N GLU A 558 -5.24 11.73 6.28
CA GLU A 558 -6.29 10.72 6.34
C GLU A 558 -7.36 11.01 5.29
N TYR A 559 -7.33 10.25 4.19
CA TYR A 559 -8.29 10.32 3.10
C TYR A 559 -9.44 9.36 3.36
N ARG A 560 -10.52 9.89 3.97
CA ARG A 560 -11.71 9.12 4.32
C ARG A 560 -12.55 8.83 3.10
N VAL A 561 -13.02 7.58 3.00
CA VAL A 561 -14.05 7.18 2.05
C VAL A 561 -15.39 7.78 2.48
N CYS A 562 -16.01 8.54 1.59
CA CYS A 562 -17.28 9.20 1.82
C CYS A 562 -18.27 8.78 0.74
N PRO A 563 -19.10 7.74 1.00
CA PRO A 563 -20.18 7.38 0.08
C PRO A 563 -21.14 8.55 -0.11
N GLU A 564 -21.59 8.73 -1.36
CA GLU A 564 -22.61 9.70 -1.65
C GLU A 564 -23.98 9.25 -1.13
N LYS A 565 -24.97 10.13 -1.20
CA LYS A 565 -26.29 9.91 -0.62
C LYS A 565 -26.94 8.59 -1.07
N ASN A 566 -27.34 7.78 -0.09
CA ASN A 566 -28.14 6.58 -0.26
C ASN A 566 -29.25 6.55 0.79
N ASP A 567 -30.49 6.74 0.35
CA ASP A 567 -31.66 6.80 1.25
C ASP A 567 -32.44 5.46 1.33
N LEU A 568 -31.93 4.41 0.70
CA LEU A 568 -32.66 3.14 0.62
C LEU A 568 -32.69 2.42 1.99
N LEU A 569 -33.82 1.74 2.22
CA LEU A 569 -33.95 0.76 3.28
C LEU A 569 -33.56 -0.62 2.75
N ILE A 570 -32.53 -1.19 3.30
CA ILE A 570 -31.95 -2.46 2.89
C ILE A 570 -32.46 -3.60 3.77
N SER A 571 -32.69 -4.77 3.19
CA SER A 571 -33.06 -6.01 3.88
C SER A 571 -32.20 -7.17 3.38
N GLY A 572 -31.92 -8.12 4.25
CA GLY A 572 -31.17 -9.33 3.95
C GLY A 572 -29.66 -9.12 4.02
N HIS A 573 -28.96 -9.52 2.97
CA HIS A 573 -27.52 -9.33 2.80
C HIS A 573 -27.22 -8.08 1.95
N TRP A 574 -26.22 -7.32 2.34
CA TRP A 574 -25.73 -6.17 1.60
C TRP A 574 -24.21 -6.04 1.77
N HIS A 575 -23.54 -5.46 0.82
CA HIS A 575 -22.11 -5.16 0.87
C HIS A 575 -21.80 -3.78 0.29
N THR A 576 -20.65 -3.21 0.70
CA THR A 576 -20.11 -2.01 0.03
C THR A 576 -19.52 -2.39 -1.33
N PRO A 577 -19.31 -1.44 -2.25
CA PRO A 577 -18.36 -1.62 -3.35
C PRO A 577 -16.99 -2.02 -2.83
N TRP A 578 -16.17 -2.68 -3.67
CA TRP A 578 -14.78 -2.95 -3.32
C TRP A 578 -13.98 -1.66 -3.24
N ARG A 579 -13.26 -1.46 -2.14
CA ARG A 579 -12.21 -0.48 -2.01
C ARG A 579 -10.93 -1.14 -2.47
N THR A 580 -10.26 -0.56 -3.49
CA THR A 580 -9.13 -1.20 -4.16
C THR A 580 -7.89 -0.34 -4.09
N VAL A 581 -6.73 -0.98 -3.92
CA VAL A 581 -5.40 -0.34 -4.01
C VAL A 581 -4.54 -1.22 -4.90
N ILE A 582 -4.23 -0.75 -6.10
CA ILE A 582 -3.25 -1.40 -6.98
C ILE A 582 -1.86 -1.03 -6.48
N VAL A 583 -0.96 -1.99 -6.30
CA VAL A 583 0.35 -1.79 -5.66
C VAL A 583 1.44 -2.46 -6.47
N GLY A 584 2.52 -1.73 -6.74
CA GLY A 584 3.71 -2.26 -7.40
C GLY A 584 4.55 -1.16 -8.05
N SER A 585 5.33 -1.50 -9.08
CA SER A 585 5.97 -0.53 -9.96
C SER A 585 4.94 0.24 -10.78
N LEU A 586 5.32 1.30 -11.47
CA LEU A 586 4.41 1.98 -12.42
C LEU A 586 3.91 1.02 -13.52
N ALA A 587 4.72 0.04 -13.93
CA ALA A 587 4.31 -0.98 -14.89
C ALA A 587 3.21 -1.88 -14.28
N ASP A 588 3.40 -2.36 -13.05
CA ASP A 588 2.37 -3.15 -12.36
C ASP A 588 1.05 -2.36 -12.24
N VAL A 589 1.11 -1.05 -11.95
CA VAL A 589 -0.07 -0.18 -11.86
C VAL A 589 -0.78 -0.04 -13.21
N VAL A 590 -0.04 0.29 -14.28
CA VAL A 590 -0.62 0.51 -15.62
C VAL A 590 -1.19 -0.77 -16.20
N GLU A 591 -0.52 -1.90 -16.00
CA GLU A 591 -0.87 -3.20 -16.59
C GLU A 591 -1.92 -3.97 -15.77
N SER A 592 -2.22 -3.55 -14.54
CA SER A 592 -3.17 -4.20 -13.62
C SER A 592 -4.58 -4.32 -14.20
N THR A 593 -5.22 -5.45 -13.95
CA THR A 593 -6.64 -5.71 -14.24
C THR A 593 -7.49 -5.77 -12.97
N LEU A 594 -6.95 -5.38 -11.82
CA LEU A 594 -7.57 -5.54 -10.49
C LEU A 594 -9.00 -5.00 -10.43
N VAL A 595 -9.29 -3.84 -11.06
CA VAL A 595 -10.65 -3.26 -11.08
C VAL A 595 -11.66 -4.19 -11.75
N THR A 596 -11.28 -4.86 -12.84
CA THR A 596 -12.13 -5.85 -13.50
C THR A 596 -12.09 -7.22 -12.79
N ASP A 597 -10.95 -7.59 -12.18
CA ASP A 597 -10.83 -8.87 -11.46
C ASP A 597 -11.79 -8.97 -10.25
N VAL A 598 -12.00 -7.87 -9.52
CA VAL A 598 -12.94 -7.84 -8.39
C VAL A 598 -14.39 -7.69 -8.81
N SER A 599 -14.65 -7.23 -10.04
CA SER A 599 -16.01 -6.94 -10.53
C SER A 599 -16.75 -8.22 -10.91
N GLU A 600 -18.08 -8.14 -10.84
CA GLU A 600 -18.99 -9.22 -11.25
C GLU A 600 -18.71 -9.68 -12.68
N PRO A 601 -18.83 -10.98 -12.97
CA PRO A 601 -18.78 -11.50 -14.33
C PRO A 601 -19.84 -10.86 -15.25
N CYS A 602 -19.63 -11.00 -16.57
CA CYS A 602 -20.59 -10.54 -17.58
C CYS A 602 -21.99 -11.08 -17.29
N ARG A 603 -22.97 -10.18 -17.25
CA ARG A 603 -24.39 -10.50 -17.04
C ARG A 603 -25.17 -10.71 -18.35
N LEU A 604 -24.57 -10.37 -19.50
CA LEU A 604 -25.23 -10.50 -20.79
C LEU A 604 -25.14 -11.94 -21.31
N THR A 605 -26.23 -12.48 -21.81
CA THR A 605 -26.31 -13.84 -22.37
C THR A 605 -25.81 -13.94 -23.81
N ASP A 606 -25.92 -12.85 -24.58
CA ASP A 606 -25.39 -12.71 -25.93
C ASP A 606 -24.52 -11.45 -26.02
N THR A 607 -23.27 -11.63 -26.44
CA THR A 607 -22.28 -10.56 -26.60
C THR A 607 -21.73 -10.50 -28.04
N GLN A 608 -22.18 -11.38 -28.96
CA GLN A 608 -21.59 -11.47 -30.29
C GLN A 608 -21.84 -10.22 -31.16
N TRP A 609 -22.88 -9.45 -30.86
CA TRP A 609 -23.21 -8.19 -31.53
C TRP A 609 -22.33 -7.00 -31.09
N ILE A 610 -21.67 -7.10 -29.92
CA ILE A 610 -20.78 -6.07 -29.36
C ILE A 610 -19.50 -6.05 -30.19
N LYS A 611 -19.24 -4.95 -30.88
CA LYS A 611 -18.07 -4.75 -31.73
C LYS A 611 -17.35 -3.44 -31.33
N PRO A 612 -16.22 -3.50 -30.65
CA PRO A 612 -15.39 -2.31 -30.44
C PRO A 612 -14.93 -1.69 -31.77
N GLY A 613 -14.64 -0.40 -31.78
CA GLY A 613 -14.17 0.27 -32.99
C GLY A 613 -13.90 1.75 -32.84
N VAL A 614 -13.30 2.33 -33.89
CA VAL A 614 -13.03 3.75 -33.97
C VAL A 614 -14.25 4.49 -34.49
N VAL A 615 -14.52 5.67 -33.97
CA VAL A 615 -15.72 6.47 -34.24
C VAL A 615 -15.31 7.85 -34.76
N SER A 616 -15.92 8.32 -35.83
CA SER A 616 -15.83 9.75 -36.18
C SER A 616 -16.87 10.56 -35.41
N TRP A 617 -16.52 11.72 -34.93
CA TRP A 617 -17.35 12.48 -34.00
C TRP A 617 -17.65 13.91 -34.48
N ILE A 618 -18.93 14.26 -34.54
CA ILE A 618 -19.41 15.52 -35.15
C ILE A 618 -19.64 16.61 -34.10
N TYR A 619 -18.72 16.93 -33.26
CA TYR A 619 -18.94 18.01 -32.27
C TYR A 619 -17.74 18.98 -32.16
N TRP A 620 -16.57 18.49 -31.81
CA TRP A 620 -15.42 19.34 -31.49
C TRP A 620 -15.07 20.36 -32.62
N ALA A 621 -15.00 19.88 -33.86
CA ALA A 621 -14.60 20.71 -35.01
C ALA A 621 -15.79 21.44 -35.65
N HIS A 622 -17.02 20.97 -35.42
CA HIS A 622 -18.27 21.55 -35.90
C HIS A 622 -19.30 21.59 -34.78
N ASN A 623 -19.12 22.57 -33.88
CA ASN A 623 -20.10 22.79 -32.80
C ASN A 623 -21.52 23.01 -33.42
N HIS A 624 -22.50 22.28 -32.92
CA HIS A 624 -23.85 22.15 -33.47
C HIS A 624 -23.94 21.54 -34.90
N GLY A 625 -22.91 20.81 -35.37
CA GLY A 625 -22.88 20.22 -36.71
C GLY A 625 -23.88 19.10 -36.91
N SER A 626 -24.33 18.44 -35.82
CA SER A 626 -25.28 17.32 -35.87
C SER A 626 -26.73 17.74 -36.16
N ASN A 627 -27.06 19.03 -36.16
CA ASN A 627 -28.33 19.56 -36.63
C ASN A 627 -28.30 19.92 -38.12
N ASN A 628 -27.25 19.58 -38.86
CA ASN A 628 -27.04 19.87 -40.28
C ASN A 628 -26.74 18.58 -41.05
N TYR A 629 -27.67 18.16 -41.89
CA TYR A 629 -27.58 16.94 -42.68
C TYR A 629 -26.33 16.89 -43.58
N ASP A 630 -25.96 18.02 -44.22
CA ASP A 630 -24.85 18.07 -45.15
C ASP A 630 -23.49 17.86 -44.41
N ILE A 631 -23.38 18.37 -43.19
CA ILE A 631 -22.21 18.12 -42.32
C ILE A 631 -22.15 16.66 -41.90
N ILE A 632 -23.29 16.07 -41.52
CA ILE A 632 -23.38 14.65 -41.21
C ILE A 632 -22.91 13.79 -42.38
N CYS A 633 -23.35 14.10 -43.60
CA CYS A 633 -22.92 13.39 -44.81
C CYS A 633 -21.41 13.47 -45.03
N GLN A 634 -20.77 14.61 -44.81
CA GLN A 634 -19.29 14.78 -44.91
C GLN A 634 -18.55 13.87 -43.94
N TYR A 635 -19.03 13.74 -42.71
CA TYR A 635 -18.41 12.85 -41.69
C TYR A 635 -18.68 11.39 -42.01
N VAL A 636 -19.83 11.02 -42.52
CA VAL A 636 -20.16 9.67 -43.01
C VAL A 636 -19.22 9.29 -44.17
N ASP A 637 -19.01 10.18 -45.17
CA ASP A 637 -18.12 9.95 -46.31
C ASP A 637 -16.63 9.82 -45.82
N MET A 638 -16.23 10.59 -44.82
CA MET A 638 -14.91 10.44 -44.20
C MET A 638 -14.78 9.07 -43.51
N THR A 639 -15.78 8.67 -42.75
CA THR A 639 -15.84 7.41 -42.02
C THR A 639 -15.70 6.22 -42.98
N GLU A 640 -16.46 6.24 -44.13
CA GLU A 640 -16.32 5.27 -45.21
C GLU A 640 -14.92 5.26 -45.79
N ARG A 641 -14.39 6.42 -46.18
CA ARG A 641 -13.04 6.56 -46.78
C ARG A 641 -11.90 6.08 -45.85
N LEU A 642 -11.95 6.38 -44.56
CA LEU A 642 -10.98 5.94 -43.57
C LEU A 642 -11.29 4.52 -43.05
N LYS A 643 -12.35 3.86 -43.54
CA LYS A 643 -12.81 2.53 -43.12
C LYS A 643 -13.07 2.42 -41.62
N LEU A 644 -13.51 3.50 -41.00
CA LEU A 644 -13.92 3.47 -39.60
C LEU A 644 -15.31 2.80 -39.50
N PRO A 645 -15.59 2.02 -38.44
CA PRO A 645 -16.87 1.31 -38.34
C PRO A 645 -18.02 2.20 -37.90
N TYR A 646 -17.79 3.34 -37.25
CA TYR A 646 -18.86 4.14 -36.64
C TYR A 646 -18.74 5.63 -36.94
N VAL A 647 -19.90 6.29 -36.96
CA VAL A 647 -20.08 7.75 -36.93
C VAL A 647 -20.99 8.11 -35.76
N LEU A 648 -20.59 9.07 -34.91
CA LEU A 648 -21.44 9.62 -33.85
C LEU A 648 -22.06 10.93 -34.32
N ILE A 649 -23.40 10.90 -34.46
CA ILE A 649 -24.24 12.08 -34.64
C ILE A 649 -24.59 12.60 -33.25
N ASP A 650 -23.96 13.71 -32.86
CA ASP A 650 -23.96 14.26 -31.50
C ASP A 650 -25.22 15.08 -31.18
N ALA A 651 -25.23 15.90 -30.19
CA ALA A 651 -26.39 16.69 -29.72
C ALA A 651 -27.12 17.49 -30.81
N GLU A 652 -28.40 17.77 -30.59
CA GLU A 652 -29.30 18.56 -31.45
C GLU A 652 -29.70 17.88 -32.77
N TRP A 653 -29.52 16.57 -32.94
CA TRP A 653 -30.01 15.84 -34.11
C TRP A 653 -31.55 15.87 -34.20
N ASP A 654 -32.23 16.10 -33.07
CA ASP A 654 -33.71 16.29 -33.01
C ASP A 654 -34.18 17.67 -33.53
N GLU A 655 -33.23 18.61 -33.71
CA GLU A 655 -33.46 19.94 -34.27
C GLU A 655 -32.90 20.09 -35.70
N MET A 656 -32.83 18.99 -36.45
CA MET A 656 -32.21 18.96 -37.78
C MET A 656 -32.82 19.95 -38.75
N LYS A 657 -31.96 20.71 -39.43
CA LYS A 657 -32.33 21.76 -40.40
C LYS A 657 -32.46 21.19 -41.80
N ASN A 658 -32.89 22.04 -42.72
CA ASN A 658 -32.97 21.76 -44.16
C ASN A 658 -34.02 20.72 -44.56
N GLY A 659 -35.07 20.50 -43.73
CA GLY A 659 -36.18 19.59 -44.05
C GLY A 659 -35.77 18.11 -44.07
N LYS A 660 -34.67 17.79 -43.43
CA LYS A 660 -34.15 16.45 -43.23
C LYS A 660 -34.38 15.97 -41.80
N THR A 661 -34.28 14.68 -41.56
CA THR A 661 -34.50 14.05 -40.26
C THR A 661 -33.32 13.14 -39.88
N ILE A 662 -33.30 12.67 -38.65
CA ILE A 662 -32.29 11.71 -38.18
C ILE A 662 -32.41 10.37 -38.92
N GLU A 663 -33.61 9.98 -39.31
CA GLU A 663 -33.87 8.79 -40.14
C GLU A 663 -33.19 8.89 -41.51
N ASP A 664 -33.18 10.09 -42.14
CA ASP A 664 -32.46 10.34 -43.40
C ASP A 664 -30.94 10.17 -43.17
N ALA A 665 -30.41 10.71 -42.07
CA ALA A 665 -28.98 10.64 -41.74
C ALA A 665 -28.52 9.20 -41.43
N VAL A 666 -29.32 8.44 -40.66
CA VAL A 666 -29.07 7.03 -40.38
C VAL A 666 -29.15 6.20 -41.67
N ALA A 667 -30.15 6.44 -42.55
CA ALA A 667 -30.26 5.75 -43.84
C ALA A 667 -29.05 6.03 -44.72
N TYR A 668 -28.54 7.28 -44.76
CA TYR A 668 -27.32 7.64 -45.49
C TYR A 668 -26.10 6.89 -44.97
N ALA A 669 -25.84 6.90 -43.65
CA ALA A 669 -24.74 6.19 -43.05
C ALA A 669 -24.77 4.69 -43.38
N LYS A 670 -25.95 4.05 -43.24
CA LYS A 670 -26.15 2.63 -43.59
C LYS A 670 -25.88 2.34 -45.07
N SER A 671 -26.26 3.25 -45.98
CA SER A 671 -26.01 3.12 -47.41
C SER A 671 -24.52 3.09 -47.76
N LYS A 672 -23.70 3.68 -46.92
CA LYS A 672 -22.21 3.73 -46.99
C LYS A 672 -21.53 2.59 -46.22
N GLY A 673 -22.29 1.70 -45.60
CA GLY A 673 -21.74 0.64 -44.73
C GLY A 673 -21.20 1.12 -43.37
N VAL A 674 -21.50 2.37 -43.00
CA VAL A 674 -21.14 2.99 -41.73
C VAL A 674 -22.26 2.78 -40.72
N ARG A 675 -21.91 2.43 -39.49
CA ARG A 675 -22.85 2.22 -38.39
C ARG A 675 -23.01 3.50 -37.55
N PRO A 676 -24.20 4.14 -37.56
CA PRO A 676 -24.46 5.38 -36.85
C PRO A 676 -24.67 5.12 -35.36
N MET A 677 -24.14 6.01 -34.53
CA MET A 677 -24.46 6.20 -33.11
C MET A 677 -25.12 7.57 -32.94
N ILE A 678 -26.03 7.72 -31.96
CA ILE A 678 -26.74 8.97 -31.69
C ILE A 678 -26.64 9.38 -30.23
N TRP A 679 -26.73 10.68 -29.96
CA TRP A 679 -26.53 11.30 -28.64
C TRP A 679 -27.86 11.53 -27.92
N TYR A 680 -27.85 11.44 -26.59
CA TYR A 680 -28.97 11.77 -25.71
C TYR A 680 -28.50 12.54 -24.47
N ASN A 681 -29.37 13.45 -23.99
CA ASN A 681 -29.23 14.02 -22.64
C ASN A 681 -29.83 13.03 -21.61
N SER A 682 -29.10 12.72 -20.56
CA SER A 682 -29.62 11.87 -19.47
C SER A 682 -30.86 12.43 -18.77
N SER A 683 -30.99 13.77 -18.80
CA SER A 683 -32.09 14.55 -18.20
C SER A 683 -32.13 14.47 -16.66
N VAL A 684 -30.97 14.24 -16.03
CA VAL A 684 -30.83 14.24 -14.56
C VAL A 684 -29.82 15.28 -14.06
N GLY A 685 -28.83 15.67 -14.89
CA GLY A 685 -27.85 16.70 -14.59
C GLY A 685 -28.25 18.06 -15.20
N TRP A 686 -27.45 18.55 -16.18
CA TRP A 686 -27.75 19.79 -16.87
C TRP A 686 -28.95 19.64 -17.79
N ILE A 687 -30.05 20.36 -17.50
CA ILE A 687 -31.31 20.29 -18.22
C ILE A 687 -31.69 21.64 -18.86
N ASN A 688 -31.65 22.71 -18.04
CA ASN A 688 -32.04 24.04 -18.50
C ASN A 688 -30.94 24.66 -19.36
N GLY A 689 -31.24 25.02 -20.58
CA GLY A 689 -30.29 25.51 -21.57
C GLY A 689 -29.36 24.43 -22.18
N ALA A 690 -29.51 23.18 -21.78
CA ALA A 690 -28.77 22.07 -22.38
C ALA A 690 -29.38 21.68 -23.77
N PRO A 691 -28.54 21.11 -24.67
CA PRO A 691 -29.02 20.60 -25.93
C PRO A 691 -29.95 19.38 -25.76
N GLY A 692 -30.75 19.05 -26.81
CA GLY A 692 -31.61 17.87 -26.91
C GLY A 692 -30.99 16.75 -27.75
N PRO A 693 -31.69 15.61 -27.80
CA PRO A 693 -32.99 15.32 -27.18
C PRO A 693 -32.94 15.11 -25.68
N LYS A 694 -34.00 15.52 -25.00
CA LYS A 694 -34.18 15.43 -23.55
C LYS A 694 -35.42 14.63 -23.19
N PHE A 695 -35.42 14.04 -21.96
CA PHE A 695 -36.56 13.32 -21.39
C PHE A 695 -36.95 12.03 -22.13
N CYS A 696 -36.10 11.50 -23.00
CA CYS A 696 -36.32 10.25 -23.72
C CYS A 696 -35.93 9.00 -22.88
N LEU A 697 -34.98 9.13 -21.95
CA LEU A 697 -34.37 7.98 -21.28
C LEU A 697 -34.60 7.90 -19.77
N ASN A 698 -35.05 8.97 -19.14
CA ASN A 698 -35.10 9.09 -17.66
C ASN A 698 -36.26 8.30 -17.01
N LYS A 699 -37.24 7.82 -17.79
CA LYS A 699 -38.29 6.91 -17.30
C LYS A 699 -38.17 5.55 -17.99
N PRO A 700 -38.41 4.43 -17.26
CA PRO A 700 -38.25 3.08 -17.82
C PRO A 700 -39.06 2.84 -19.09
N GLU A 701 -40.35 3.30 -19.14
CA GLU A 701 -41.23 3.08 -20.25
C GLU A 701 -40.84 3.90 -21.50
N ASP A 702 -40.34 5.11 -21.29
CA ASP A 702 -39.90 6.00 -22.38
C ASP A 702 -38.59 5.47 -22.98
N ARG A 703 -37.64 5.07 -22.10
CA ARG A 703 -36.35 4.46 -22.46
C ARG A 703 -36.51 3.17 -23.26
N GLU A 704 -37.43 2.28 -22.86
CA GLU A 704 -37.70 1.03 -23.57
C GLU A 704 -38.21 1.29 -25.00
N LYS A 705 -39.12 2.27 -25.16
CA LYS A 705 -39.66 2.67 -26.50
C LYS A 705 -38.58 3.30 -27.37
N GLU A 706 -37.74 4.16 -26.76
CA GLU A 706 -36.70 4.89 -27.48
C GLU A 706 -35.61 3.93 -27.98
N PHE A 707 -35.16 3.00 -27.15
CA PHE A 707 -34.15 2.03 -27.56
C PHE A 707 -34.69 1.00 -28.54
N ALA A 708 -35.95 0.59 -28.43
CA ALA A 708 -36.61 -0.22 -29.45
C ALA A 708 -36.70 0.50 -30.80
N TRP A 709 -36.95 1.81 -30.80
CA TRP A 709 -36.93 2.63 -32.02
C TRP A 709 -35.50 2.73 -32.59
N CYS A 710 -34.46 2.95 -31.76
CA CYS A 710 -33.07 2.96 -32.19
C CYS A 710 -32.70 1.63 -32.89
N GLU A 711 -32.99 0.49 -32.26
CA GLU A 711 -32.75 -0.84 -32.84
C GLU A 711 -33.43 -1.01 -34.17
N LYS A 712 -34.73 -0.67 -34.27
CA LYS A 712 -35.51 -0.75 -35.51
C LYS A 712 -34.93 0.13 -36.62
N LEU A 713 -34.45 1.31 -36.30
CA LEU A 713 -33.82 2.23 -37.23
C LEU A 713 -32.43 1.72 -37.70
N GLY A 714 -31.77 0.96 -36.87
CA GLY A 714 -30.43 0.40 -37.09
C GLY A 714 -29.33 1.28 -36.56
N VAL A 715 -29.60 2.00 -35.49
CA VAL A 715 -28.62 2.69 -34.69
C VAL A 715 -27.75 1.64 -33.98
N ALA A 716 -26.42 1.81 -33.96
CA ALA A 716 -25.51 0.84 -33.41
C ALA A 716 -25.20 1.09 -31.91
N GLY A 717 -25.48 2.30 -31.44
CA GLY A 717 -25.20 2.64 -30.05
C GLY A 717 -25.61 4.06 -29.69
N VAL A 718 -25.51 4.39 -28.43
CA VAL A 718 -25.92 5.68 -27.88
C VAL A 718 -24.80 6.31 -27.05
N LYS A 719 -24.60 7.63 -27.20
CA LYS A 719 -23.85 8.46 -26.25
C LYS A 719 -24.87 9.14 -25.35
N ILE A 720 -24.73 9.02 -24.04
CA ILE A 720 -25.64 9.58 -23.05
C ILE A 720 -24.85 10.51 -22.13
N ASP A 721 -25.29 11.76 -22.00
CA ASP A 721 -24.50 12.85 -21.45
C ASP A 721 -25.20 13.57 -20.27
N PHE A 722 -24.43 14.31 -19.48
CA PHE A 722 -24.89 15.21 -18.42
C PHE A 722 -25.54 14.53 -17.22
N PHE A 723 -24.82 13.64 -16.54
CA PHE A 723 -25.24 13.06 -15.25
C PHE A 723 -24.90 13.99 -14.08
N SER A 724 -25.49 13.72 -12.87
CA SER A 724 -25.36 14.58 -11.68
C SER A 724 -24.81 13.83 -10.49
N GLY A 725 -23.50 13.52 -10.50
CA GLY A 725 -22.78 12.97 -9.35
C GLY A 725 -23.04 11.48 -9.10
N ASP A 726 -22.56 11.02 -7.96
CA ASP A 726 -22.32 9.62 -7.61
C ASP A 726 -23.35 9.02 -6.63
N ASN A 727 -24.53 9.65 -6.47
CA ASN A 727 -25.57 9.16 -5.58
C ASN A 727 -26.17 7.83 -6.07
N GLN A 728 -26.82 7.11 -5.17
CA GLN A 728 -27.41 5.79 -5.45
C GLN A 728 -28.39 5.79 -6.63
N LYS A 729 -29.20 6.84 -6.80
CA LYS A 729 -30.18 6.90 -7.90
C LYS A 729 -29.49 6.97 -9.27
N ASN A 730 -28.39 7.72 -9.36
CA ASN A 730 -27.61 7.77 -10.58
C ASN A 730 -26.90 6.45 -10.85
N MET A 731 -26.36 5.79 -9.83
CA MET A 731 -25.75 4.46 -10.02
C MET A 731 -26.75 3.44 -10.56
N ASP A 732 -27.96 3.38 -10.00
CA ASP A 732 -29.03 2.53 -10.51
C ASP A 732 -29.41 2.91 -11.94
N TYR A 733 -29.47 4.21 -12.25
CA TYR A 733 -29.82 4.68 -13.59
C TYR A 733 -28.78 4.29 -14.66
N TYR A 734 -27.47 4.39 -14.35
CA TYR A 734 -26.43 3.87 -15.25
C TYR A 734 -26.62 2.38 -15.56
N ILE A 735 -26.88 1.57 -14.53
CA ILE A 735 -27.07 0.13 -14.67
C ILE A 735 -28.31 -0.16 -15.51
N GLU A 736 -29.43 0.50 -15.22
CA GLU A 736 -30.68 0.36 -15.98
C GLU A 736 -30.51 0.76 -17.44
N LEU A 737 -29.74 1.81 -17.74
CA LEU A 737 -29.43 2.22 -19.12
C LEU A 737 -28.62 1.14 -19.85
N MET A 738 -27.57 0.61 -19.22
CA MET A 738 -26.74 -0.45 -19.80
C MET A 738 -27.55 -1.72 -20.09
N GLU A 739 -28.37 -2.14 -19.11
CA GLU A 739 -29.22 -3.32 -19.25
C GLU A 739 -30.30 -3.15 -20.33
N CYS A 740 -30.95 -1.98 -20.39
CA CYS A 740 -31.95 -1.69 -21.41
C CYS A 740 -31.30 -1.61 -22.81
N ALA A 741 -30.20 -0.91 -22.96
CA ALA A 741 -29.43 -0.81 -24.19
C ALA A 741 -28.98 -2.20 -24.70
N ALA A 742 -28.54 -3.09 -23.80
CA ALA A 742 -28.14 -4.45 -24.15
C ALA A 742 -29.31 -5.28 -24.69
N ARG A 743 -30.53 -5.14 -24.17
CA ARG A 743 -31.72 -5.81 -24.72
C ARG A 743 -32.04 -5.41 -26.15
N HIS A 744 -31.66 -4.18 -26.54
CA HIS A 744 -31.86 -3.60 -27.87
C HIS A 744 -30.60 -3.57 -28.74
N HIS A 745 -29.55 -4.34 -28.37
CA HIS A 745 -28.29 -4.45 -29.10
C HIS A 745 -27.59 -3.11 -29.33
N LEU A 746 -27.65 -2.20 -28.35
CA LEU A 746 -27.02 -0.87 -28.39
C LEU A 746 -25.74 -0.80 -27.58
N LEU A 747 -24.68 -0.33 -28.23
CA LEU A 747 -23.43 0.07 -27.54
C LEU A 747 -23.69 1.34 -26.74
N VAL A 748 -22.96 1.51 -25.63
CA VAL A 748 -23.12 2.66 -24.74
C VAL A 748 -21.79 3.39 -24.52
N ASN A 749 -21.86 4.72 -24.64
CA ASN A 749 -20.83 5.66 -24.24
C ASN A 749 -21.46 6.67 -23.27
N PHE A 750 -20.88 6.87 -22.09
CA PHE A 750 -21.35 7.87 -21.13
C PHE A 750 -20.41 9.08 -21.09
N HIS A 751 -20.98 10.29 -21.14
CA HIS A 751 -20.30 11.56 -20.99
C HIS A 751 -20.89 12.39 -19.83
N GLY A 752 -20.18 13.45 -19.39
CA GLY A 752 -20.57 14.18 -18.19
C GLY A 752 -20.83 13.21 -17.02
N ALA A 753 -19.99 12.21 -16.84
CA ALA A 753 -20.33 10.96 -16.18
C ALA A 753 -19.38 10.61 -15.05
N THR A 754 -19.73 9.60 -14.25
CA THR A 754 -18.89 8.96 -13.27
C THR A 754 -17.76 8.10 -13.89
N ILE A 755 -16.82 7.60 -13.10
CA ILE A 755 -15.77 6.67 -13.56
C ILE A 755 -16.31 5.23 -13.73
N PRO A 756 -15.66 4.34 -14.55
CA PRO A 756 -16.26 3.06 -14.97
C PRO A 756 -16.39 1.98 -13.87
N ARG A 757 -15.60 1.96 -12.85
CA ARG A 757 -15.64 1.05 -11.69
C ARG A 757 -15.83 -0.45 -12.00
N GLY A 758 -15.35 -0.91 -13.17
CA GLY A 758 -15.42 -2.33 -13.56
C GLY A 758 -16.67 -2.73 -14.36
N TRP A 759 -17.62 -1.81 -14.61
CA TRP A 759 -18.81 -2.10 -15.40
C TRP A 759 -18.52 -2.62 -16.81
N GLN A 760 -17.37 -2.26 -17.40
CA GLN A 760 -16.93 -2.79 -18.70
C GLN A 760 -16.78 -4.33 -18.74
N ARG A 761 -16.67 -4.99 -17.58
CA ARG A 761 -16.71 -6.46 -17.46
C ARG A 761 -18.14 -6.97 -17.30
N THR A 762 -18.92 -6.34 -16.43
CA THR A 762 -20.28 -6.79 -16.08
C THR A 762 -21.27 -6.49 -17.18
N TYR A 763 -21.12 -5.34 -17.84
CA TYR A 763 -21.93 -4.82 -18.93
C TYR A 763 -21.06 -4.44 -20.13
N PRO A 764 -20.53 -5.42 -20.89
CA PRO A 764 -19.54 -5.16 -21.94
C PRO A 764 -20.07 -4.36 -23.14
N ASN A 765 -21.35 -4.06 -23.22
CA ASN A 765 -21.92 -3.09 -24.17
C ASN A 765 -21.57 -1.63 -23.80
N MET A 766 -21.17 -1.35 -22.57
CA MET A 766 -20.53 -0.10 -22.18
C MET A 766 -19.03 -0.18 -22.57
N LEU A 767 -18.72 0.30 -23.77
CA LEU A 767 -17.39 0.19 -24.36
C LEU A 767 -16.47 1.35 -24.00
N THR A 768 -17.03 2.50 -23.60
CA THR A 768 -16.27 3.67 -23.19
C THR A 768 -17.07 4.58 -22.27
N MET A 769 -16.37 5.45 -21.56
CA MET A 769 -16.91 6.43 -20.63
C MET A 769 -15.93 7.59 -20.51
N GLU A 770 -16.43 8.83 -20.55
CA GLU A 770 -15.58 10.02 -20.45
C GLU A 770 -14.92 10.12 -19.08
N ALA A 771 -15.55 10.71 -18.10
CA ALA A 771 -15.04 10.96 -16.76
C ALA A 771 -13.56 11.41 -16.77
N VAL A 772 -13.22 12.33 -17.63
CA VAL A 772 -11.87 12.86 -17.86
C VAL A 772 -11.96 14.30 -18.39
N TYR A 773 -11.02 15.12 -17.99
CA TYR A 773 -10.82 16.42 -18.63
C TYR A 773 -10.20 16.18 -20.01
N GLY A 774 -11.05 16.01 -21.05
CA GLY A 774 -10.69 15.50 -22.36
C GLY A 774 -10.33 16.58 -23.40
N ALA A 775 -10.03 16.17 -24.64
CA ALA A 775 -9.59 17.06 -25.71
C ALA A 775 -10.66 18.05 -26.19
N GLU A 776 -11.95 17.81 -25.95
CA GLU A 776 -13.01 18.76 -26.30
C GLU A 776 -12.80 20.15 -25.67
N TRP A 777 -12.14 20.21 -24.52
CA TRP A 777 -11.84 21.44 -23.81
C TRP A 777 -10.80 22.34 -24.49
N TYR A 778 -10.10 21.89 -25.53
CA TYR A 778 -9.31 22.75 -26.42
C TYR A 778 -10.16 23.88 -27.05
N ASN A 779 -11.42 23.63 -27.28
CA ASN A 779 -12.33 24.63 -27.83
C ASN A 779 -12.73 25.69 -26.82
N ASN A 780 -12.85 25.34 -25.56
CA ASN A 780 -13.56 26.13 -24.58
C ASN A 780 -12.64 26.82 -23.57
N VAL A 781 -11.44 26.25 -23.27
CA VAL A 781 -10.64 26.66 -22.12
C VAL A 781 -9.14 26.75 -22.42
N PRO A 782 -8.56 27.96 -22.56
CA PRO A 782 -7.11 28.15 -22.79
C PRO A 782 -6.23 27.53 -21.71
N THR A 783 -6.72 27.46 -20.46
CA THR A 783 -5.98 26.84 -19.35
C THR A 783 -5.88 25.33 -19.47
N PHE A 784 -6.78 24.68 -20.16
CA PHE A 784 -6.66 23.27 -20.54
C PHE A 784 -5.51 23.13 -21.55
N THR A 785 -5.58 23.86 -22.66
CA THR A 785 -4.58 23.81 -23.74
C THR A 785 -3.16 23.96 -23.21
N SER A 786 -2.90 24.92 -22.33
CA SER A 786 -1.58 25.17 -21.77
C SER A 786 -1.01 24.03 -20.91
N LYS A 787 -1.83 23.13 -20.41
CA LYS A 787 -1.45 22.00 -19.54
C LYS A 787 -1.64 20.64 -20.20
N ALA A 788 -2.18 20.57 -21.40
CA ALA A 788 -2.62 19.34 -22.04
C ALA A 788 -1.49 18.30 -22.16
N ALA A 789 -0.28 18.70 -22.54
CA ALA A 789 0.83 17.77 -22.73
C ALA A 789 1.20 17.03 -21.43
N ALA A 790 1.34 17.74 -20.31
CA ALA A 790 1.61 17.14 -19.00
C ALA A 790 0.40 16.32 -18.49
N HIS A 791 -0.81 16.78 -18.76
CA HIS A 791 -2.04 16.04 -18.42
C HIS A 791 -2.11 14.73 -19.18
N ASN A 792 -1.87 14.74 -20.50
CA ASN A 792 -1.83 13.54 -21.33
C ASN A 792 -0.78 12.53 -20.83
N ALA A 793 0.38 13.02 -20.36
CA ALA A 793 1.41 12.17 -19.77
C ALA A 793 1.08 11.70 -18.32
N THR A 794 -0.01 12.18 -17.71
CA THR A 794 -0.48 11.74 -16.38
C THR A 794 -1.60 10.70 -16.48
N LEU A 795 -2.47 10.81 -17.46
CA LEU A 795 -3.68 9.99 -17.59
C LEU A 795 -3.40 8.48 -17.70
N PRO A 796 -2.35 7.99 -18.40
CA PRO A 796 -2.03 6.55 -18.44
C PRO A 796 -1.68 5.93 -17.08
N PHE A 797 -1.28 6.74 -16.11
CA PHE A 797 -0.94 6.32 -14.76
C PHE A 797 -2.07 6.53 -13.74
N THR A 798 -3.14 7.20 -14.15
CA THR A 798 -4.27 7.58 -13.29
C THR A 798 -5.59 7.10 -13.90
N ARG A 799 -6.36 7.98 -14.53
CA ARG A 799 -7.72 7.72 -15.03
C ARG A 799 -7.82 6.49 -15.95
N ASN A 800 -6.88 6.33 -16.88
CA ASN A 800 -6.95 5.22 -17.86
C ASN A 800 -6.51 3.86 -17.30
N VAL A 801 -5.95 3.83 -16.08
CA VAL A 801 -5.67 2.56 -15.39
C VAL A 801 -6.96 1.82 -15.03
N ILE A 802 -8.00 2.55 -14.61
CA ILE A 802 -9.22 1.97 -14.02
C ILE A 802 -10.27 1.53 -15.03
N GLY A 803 -10.06 1.82 -16.32
CA GLY A 803 -10.98 1.39 -17.39
C GLY A 803 -11.00 2.32 -18.60
N PRO A 804 -11.85 2.03 -19.58
CA PRO A 804 -11.90 2.75 -20.85
C PRO A 804 -12.16 4.24 -20.64
N MET A 805 -11.55 5.06 -21.51
CA MET A 805 -11.58 6.51 -21.39
C MET A 805 -11.84 7.17 -22.75
N ASP A 806 -12.97 7.84 -22.88
CA ASP A 806 -13.29 8.62 -24.07
C ASP A 806 -12.69 10.03 -23.99
N TYR A 807 -11.39 10.13 -24.27
CA TYR A 807 -10.63 11.37 -24.27
C TYR A 807 -10.89 12.23 -25.50
N THR A 808 -11.47 11.67 -26.56
CA THR A 808 -11.68 12.27 -27.87
C THR A 808 -10.38 12.79 -28.53
N PRO A 809 -9.37 11.91 -28.74
CA PRO A 809 -8.02 12.30 -29.17
C PRO A 809 -7.92 12.59 -30.68
N CYS A 810 -6.70 12.94 -31.13
CA CYS A 810 -6.26 12.96 -32.52
C CYS A 810 -6.87 14.10 -33.36
N ALA A 811 -6.83 15.31 -32.80
CA ALA A 811 -7.10 16.52 -33.57
C ALA A 811 -5.79 17.10 -34.12
N PHE A 812 -5.72 17.34 -35.45
CA PHE A 812 -4.58 17.92 -36.15
C PHE A 812 -4.83 19.38 -36.56
N SER A 813 -6.07 19.86 -36.52
CA SER A 813 -6.41 21.25 -36.77
C SER A 813 -6.52 22.04 -35.47
N ASP A 814 -6.35 23.35 -35.60
CA ASP A 814 -6.69 24.29 -34.54
C ASP A 814 -8.17 24.67 -34.66
N SER A 815 -8.89 24.71 -33.54
CA SER A 815 -10.23 25.24 -33.48
C SER A 815 -10.22 26.63 -32.85
N GLN A 816 -10.69 26.81 -31.59
CA GLN A 816 -10.66 28.13 -30.94
C GLN A 816 -9.29 28.44 -30.30
N HIS A 817 -8.54 27.42 -29.95
CA HIS A 817 -7.22 27.53 -29.33
C HIS A 817 -6.19 26.68 -30.08
N PRO A 818 -5.00 27.22 -30.38
CA PRO A 818 -3.92 26.48 -31.04
C PRO A 818 -3.46 25.30 -30.18
N HIS A 819 -3.19 24.13 -30.80
CA HIS A 819 -2.52 23.03 -30.15
C HIS A 819 -1.11 23.44 -29.72
N ILE A 820 -0.71 22.98 -28.54
CA ILE A 820 0.68 23.10 -28.08
C ILE A 820 1.47 21.79 -28.31
N THR A 821 0.75 20.72 -28.61
CA THR A 821 1.28 19.37 -28.88
C THR A 821 1.59 19.20 -30.38
N SER A 822 2.51 18.29 -30.70
CA SER A 822 2.82 17.95 -32.10
C SER A 822 1.78 16.98 -32.68
N TYR A 823 1.73 16.87 -34.02
CA TYR A 823 0.91 15.86 -34.70
C TYR A 823 1.22 14.42 -34.26
N ALA A 824 2.51 14.12 -34.03
CA ALA A 824 2.92 12.81 -33.54
C ALA A 824 2.48 12.55 -32.10
N HIS A 825 2.40 13.59 -31.26
CA HIS A 825 1.80 13.50 -29.94
C HIS A 825 0.29 13.16 -30.03
N GLU A 826 -0.46 13.91 -30.86
CA GLU A 826 -1.90 13.67 -31.02
C GLU A 826 -2.18 12.25 -31.57
N LEU A 827 -1.38 11.78 -32.54
CA LEU A 827 -1.52 10.41 -33.03
C LEU A 827 -1.20 9.39 -31.95
N ALA A 828 -0.19 9.63 -31.09
CA ALA A 828 0.22 8.72 -30.03
C ALA A 828 -0.89 8.50 -29.00
N LEU A 829 -1.75 9.48 -28.74
CA LEU A 829 -2.88 9.35 -27.81
C LEU A 829 -3.83 8.24 -28.21
N THR A 830 -4.00 7.95 -29.53
CA THR A 830 -4.86 6.87 -30.01
C THR A 830 -4.36 5.47 -29.59
N VAL A 831 -3.10 5.33 -29.26
CA VAL A 831 -2.49 4.09 -28.77
C VAL A 831 -2.36 4.10 -27.24
N LEU A 832 -2.00 5.26 -26.67
CA LEU A 832 -1.78 5.39 -25.22
C LEU A 832 -3.06 5.28 -24.43
N PHE A 833 -4.18 5.82 -24.94
CA PHE A 833 -5.48 5.80 -24.27
C PHE A 833 -6.30 4.60 -24.70
N GLU A 834 -6.67 3.77 -23.76
CA GLU A 834 -7.55 2.62 -24.00
C GLU A 834 -9.02 3.08 -24.03
N SER A 835 -9.71 2.72 -25.08
CA SER A 835 -11.14 2.93 -25.25
C SER A 835 -11.71 1.92 -26.24
N GLY A 836 -12.79 1.22 -25.87
CA GLY A 836 -13.46 0.29 -26.77
C GLY A 836 -14.27 0.97 -27.87
N LEU A 837 -14.61 2.26 -27.69
CA LEU A 837 -15.11 3.17 -28.72
C LEU A 837 -14.23 4.41 -28.69
N GLN A 838 -13.31 4.52 -29.64
CA GLN A 838 -12.37 5.64 -29.69
C GLN A 838 -12.85 6.71 -30.64
N HIS A 839 -13.31 7.85 -30.11
CA HIS A 839 -13.82 8.96 -30.89
C HIS A 839 -12.67 9.85 -31.39
N LEU A 840 -12.60 10.04 -32.71
CA LEU A 840 -11.69 10.95 -33.37
C LEU A 840 -12.33 12.32 -33.50
N ALA A 841 -11.67 13.35 -32.95
CA ALA A 841 -12.29 14.66 -32.71
C ALA A 841 -12.37 15.59 -33.93
N ASP A 842 -11.47 15.43 -34.93
CA ASP A 842 -11.24 16.44 -35.95
C ASP A 842 -12.20 16.38 -37.16
N ARG A 843 -12.11 17.39 -38.00
CA ARG A 843 -12.93 17.55 -39.22
C ARG A 843 -12.35 16.74 -40.38
N PRO A 844 -13.22 16.38 -41.39
CA PRO A 844 -12.76 15.59 -42.53
C PRO A 844 -11.57 16.15 -43.27
N GLU A 845 -11.51 17.46 -43.53
CA GLU A 845 -10.45 18.11 -44.27
C GLU A 845 -9.10 17.96 -43.57
N SER A 846 -9.11 18.00 -42.27
CA SER A 846 -7.89 17.86 -41.44
C SER A 846 -7.29 16.47 -41.59
N TYR A 847 -8.10 15.40 -41.55
CA TYR A 847 -7.61 14.03 -41.77
C TYR A 847 -7.15 13.82 -43.20
N TYR A 848 -7.88 14.38 -44.19
CA TYR A 848 -7.49 14.28 -45.62
C TYR A 848 -6.20 15.00 -45.95
N ALA A 849 -5.87 16.06 -45.20
CA ALA A 849 -4.60 16.78 -45.33
C ALA A 849 -3.39 16.02 -44.78
N GLN A 850 -3.60 14.93 -44.02
CA GLN A 850 -2.48 14.14 -43.47
C GLN A 850 -1.85 13.24 -44.55
N PRO A 851 -0.55 12.87 -44.40
CA PRO A 851 0.11 11.90 -45.27
C PRO A 851 -0.70 10.60 -45.39
N SER A 852 -0.59 9.94 -46.54
CA SER A 852 -1.29 8.68 -46.83
C SER A 852 -1.03 7.60 -45.79
N GLU A 853 0.21 7.55 -45.26
CA GLU A 853 0.63 6.61 -44.21
C GLU A 853 -0.12 6.85 -42.89
N VAL A 854 -0.39 8.13 -42.54
CA VAL A 854 -1.17 8.50 -41.35
C VAL A 854 -2.63 8.11 -41.55
N GLN A 855 -3.21 8.40 -42.75
CA GLN A 855 -4.58 7.97 -43.08
C GLN A 855 -4.72 6.45 -43.04
N GLN A 856 -3.74 5.72 -43.57
CA GLN A 856 -3.69 4.25 -43.49
C GLN A 856 -3.58 3.77 -42.03
N PHE A 857 -2.74 4.41 -41.21
CA PHE A 857 -2.61 4.08 -39.79
C PHE A 857 -3.95 4.19 -39.09
N LEU A 858 -4.68 5.30 -39.27
CA LEU A 858 -6.01 5.51 -38.68
C LEU A 858 -7.03 4.48 -39.17
N SER A 859 -6.98 4.08 -40.46
CA SER A 859 -7.88 3.05 -41.00
C SER A 859 -7.60 1.62 -40.45
N GLU A 860 -6.43 1.39 -39.92
CA GLU A 860 -5.99 0.10 -39.35
C GLU A 860 -5.86 0.17 -37.80
N LEU A 861 -6.29 1.27 -37.18
CA LEU A 861 -6.19 1.49 -35.73
C LEU A 861 -7.13 0.51 -34.98
N PRO A 862 -6.59 -0.36 -34.09
CA PRO A 862 -7.43 -1.24 -33.30
C PRO A 862 -8.05 -0.48 -32.11
N ALA A 863 -9.22 -0.91 -31.68
CA ALA A 863 -9.88 -0.48 -30.44
C ALA A 863 -9.83 -1.58 -29.34
N VAL A 864 -9.07 -2.66 -29.60
CA VAL A 864 -8.94 -3.81 -28.71
C VAL A 864 -7.48 -4.25 -28.62
N TRP A 865 -7.04 -4.53 -27.41
CA TRP A 865 -5.66 -4.85 -27.14
C TRP A 865 -5.54 -6.21 -26.44
N ASP A 866 -4.78 -7.14 -27.05
CA ASP A 866 -4.46 -8.43 -26.44
C ASP A 866 -3.56 -8.27 -25.23
N GLU A 867 -2.68 -7.26 -25.28
CA GLU A 867 -1.66 -7.04 -24.28
C GLU A 867 -1.24 -5.56 -24.23
N THR A 868 -0.93 -5.07 -23.04
CA THR A 868 -0.37 -3.74 -22.79
C THR A 868 0.87 -3.88 -21.91
N ARG A 869 1.95 -3.13 -22.26
CA ARG A 869 3.20 -3.04 -21.50
C ARG A 869 3.61 -1.59 -21.35
N LEU A 870 3.94 -1.18 -20.13
CA LEU A 870 4.61 0.10 -19.87
C LEU A 870 6.12 -0.10 -20.08
N LEU A 871 6.72 0.60 -21.05
CA LEU A 871 8.16 0.52 -21.33
C LEU A 871 8.97 1.54 -20.53
N SER A 872 8.46 2.75 -20.39
CA SER A 872 9.04 3.79 -19.53
C SER A 872 8.02 4.89 -19.24
N GLY A 873 8.20 5.62 -18.17
CA GLY A 873 7.33 6.77 -17.89
C GLY A 873 7.36 7.26 -16.46
N TYR A 874 6.86 8.49 -16.28
CA TYR A 874 6.60 9.11 -14.98
C TYR A 874 5.45 10.12 -15.13
N PRO A 875 4.47 10.16 -14.24
CA PRO A 875 3.29 11.02 -14.39
C PRO A 875 3.64 12.49 -14.60
N GLY A 876 3.08 13.10 -15.64
CA GLY A 876 3.29 14.49 -16.02
C GLY A 876 4.59 14.76 -16.80
N ASN A 877 5.49 13.79 -16.86
CA ASN A 877 6.78 13.95 -17.55
C ASN A 877 6.76 13.28 -18.92
N HIS A 878 6.61 11.98 -18.98
CA HIS A 878 6.53 11.21 -20.22
C HIS A 878 5.90 9.86 -20.00
N VAL A 879 5.50 9.22 -21.09
CA VAL A 879 5.06 7.83 -21.10
C VAL A 879 5.46 7.17 -22.43
N VAL A 880 5.93 5.92 -22.36
CA VAL A 880 6.14 5.04 -23.52
C VAL A 880 5.46 3.71 -23.21
N MET A 881 4.53 3.33 -24.07
CA MET A 881 3.71 2.12 -23.90
C MET A 881 3.69 1.30 -25.17
N ALA A 882 3.72 -0.01 -25.03
CA ALA A 882 3.54 -0.95 -26.13
C ALA A 882 2.19 -1.67 -25.95
N ARG A 883 1.42 -1.78 -27.03
CA ARG A 883 0.15 -2.52 -27.07
C ARG A 883 0.14 -3.47 -28.26
N ARG A 884 -0.35 -4.68 -28.05
CA ARG A 884 -0.45 -5.71 -29.10
C ARG A 884 -1.90 -5.91 -29.52
N SER A 885 -2.14 -6.00 -30.83
CA SER A 885 -3.39 -6.46 -31.40
C SER A 885 -3.10 -7.46 -32.49
N GLY A 886 -3.50 -8.70 -32.30
CA GLY A 886 -3.07 -9.83 -33.14
C GLY A 886 -1.54 -9.98 -33.16
N ASN A 887 -0.95 -9.95 -34.34
CA ASN A 887 0.49 -10.08 -34.57
C ASN A 887 1.19 -8.70 -34.73
N THR A 888 0.51 -7.59 -34.41
CA THR A 888 1.06 -6.24 -34.58
C THR A 888 1.24 -5.58 -33.23
N TRP A 889 2.45 -5.08 -32.98
CA TRP A 889 2.73 -4.20 -31.83
C TRP A 889 2.65 -2.74 -32.23
N TYR A 890 2.05 -1.95 -31.39
CA TYR A 890 1.96 -0.50 -31.47
C TYR A 890 2.70 0.07 -30.27
N VAL A 891 3.82 0.77 -30.52
CA VAL A 891 4.58 1.43 -29.45
C VAL A 891 4.37 2.93 -29.61
N ALA A 892 3.84 3.56 -28.61
CA ALA A 892 3.60 5.00 -28.61
C ALA A 892 4.26 5.67 -27.40
N GLY A 893 4.72 6.88 -27.59
CA GLY A 893 5.28 7.68 -26.53
C GLY A 893 5.05 9.17 -26.72
N ILE A 894 4.88 9.87 -25.60
CA ILE A 894 4.72 11.33 -25.56
C ILE A 894 5.64 11.96 -24.53
N ASN A 895 6.03 13.18 -24.84
CA ASN A 895 6.73 14.11 -23.98
C ASN A 895 5.74 15.10 -23.37
N GLY A 896 5.55 15.07 -22.05
CA GLY A 896 4.69 16.01 -21.32
C GLY A 896 5.38 17.34 -20.94
N THR A 897 6.68 17.49 -21.26
CA THR A 897 7.50 18.63 -20.81
C THR A 897 7.74 19.66 -21.92
N ASP A 898 8.20 20.84 -21.51
CA ASP A 898 8.51 21.94 -22.40
C ASP A 898 9.92 21.82 -23.04
N GLU A 899 10.70 20.80 -22.65
CA GLU A 899 12.03 20.54 -23.17
C GLU A 899 12.06 19.28 -24.06
N PRO A 900 12.88 19.22 -25.10
CA PRO A 900 13.06 18.00 -25.87
C PRO A 900 13.68 16.88 -25.03
N ILE A 901 13.17 15.67 -25.15
CA ILE A 901 13.68 14.50 -24.44
C ILE A 901 13.91 13.31 -25.37
N SER A 902 14.76 12.37 -24.95
CA SER A 902 14.95 11.09 -25.63
C SER A 902 14.24 10.00 -24.83
N LEU A 903 13.24 9.38 -25.45
CA LEU A 903 12.44 8.34 -24.84
C LEU A 903 13.05 6.97 -25.11
N SER A 904 13.24 6.16 -24.05
CA SER A 904 13.71 4.78 -24.13
C SER A 904 12.57 3.86 -24.56
N LEU A 905 12.84 2.91 -25.46
CA LEU A 905 11.82 2.03 -26.01
C LEU A 905 11.78 0.65 -25.34
N ALA A 906 12.93 0.08 -24.96
CA ALA A 906 13.05 -1.24 -24.32
C ALA A 906 12.14 -2.32 -24.97
N VAL A 907 12.15 -2.38 -26.33
CA VAL A 907 11.25 -3.28 -27.09
C VAL A 907 11.84 -4.67 -27.31
N GLU A 908 13.10 -4.89 -26.98
CA GLU A 908 13.82 -6.13 -27.24
C GLU A 908 13.19 -7.35 -26.53
N ASP A 909 12.52 -7.11 -25.40
CA ASP A 909 11.89 -8.18 -24.59
C ASP A 909 10.49 -8.58 -25.09
N ILE A 910 9.90 -7.80 -26.02
CA ILE A 910 8.52 -7.99 -26.47
C ILE A 910 8.36 -8.31 -27.96
N VAL A 911 9.42 -8.13 -28.75
CA VAL A 911 9.39 -8.41 -30.19
C VAL A 911 10.56 -9.28 -30.62
N GLY A 912 10.34 -10.17 -31.59
CA GLY A 912 11.38 -11.04 -32.14
C GLY A 912 12.36 -10.29 -33.08
N ASP A 913 13.47 -10.95 -33.43
CA ASP A 913 14.55 -10.36 -34.27
C ASP A 913 14.12 -10.07 -35.72
N ASN A 914 13.10 -10.76 -36.24
CA ASN A 914 12.63 -10.65 -37.63
C ASN A 914 11.46 -9.67 -37.74
N THR A 915 11.67 -8.43 -37.35
CA THR A 915 10.61 -7.40 -37.35
C THR A 915 11.03 -6.17 -38.16
N TYR A 916 10.05 -5.42 -38.63
CA TYR A 916 10.21 -4.07 -39.17
C TYR A 916 9.17 -3.14 -38.58
N ALA A 917 9.45 -1.85 -38.55
CA ALA A 917 8.51 -0.87 -38.00
C ALA A 917 8.34 0.33 -38.93
N THR A 918 7.10 0.83 -39.02
CA THR A 918 6.84 2.18 -39.52
C THR A 918 6.78 3.12 -38.33
N VAL A 919 7.63 4.15 -38.34
CA VAL A 919 7.75 5.14 -37.27
C VAL A 919 7.17 6.45 -37.74
N PHE A 920 6.22 7.00 -36.96
CA PHE A 920 5.63 8.32 -37.10
C PHE A 920 6.16 9.19 -35.95
N ALA A 921 6.97 10.19 -36.23
CA ALA A 921 7.65 10.99 -35.22
C ALA A 921 7.59 12.48 -35.53
N ASP A 922 8.07 13.28 -34.60
CA ASP A 922 8.18 14.75 -34.71
C ASP A 922 9.13 15.18 -35.84
N GLY A 923 8.56 15.81 -36.87
CA GLY A 923 9.30 16.41 -37.99
C GLY A 923 8.92 17.89 -38.19
N LYS A 924 9.14 18.41 -39.39
CA LYS A 924 8.48 19.62 -39.86
C LYS A 924 7.04 19.24 -40.32
N GLY A 925 6.13 19.11 -39.38
CA GLY A 925 4.89 18.36 -39.49
C GLY A 925 5.15 16.92 -39.08
N TRP A 926 5.54 16.05 -39.98
CA TRP A 926 5.81 14.63 -39.75
C TRP A 926 7.28 14.25 -40.12
N GLU A 927 7.82 13.27 -39.39
CA GLU A 927 8.91 12.39 -39.85
C GLU A 927 8.37 10.95 -39.89
N ILE A 928 8.18 10.42 -41.11
CA ILE A 928 7.70 9.06 -41.34
C ILE A 928 8.79 8.23 -41.99
N LYS A 929 9.15 7.08 -41.38
CA LYS A 929 10.17 6.18 -41.90
C LYS A 929 9.90 4.73 -41.57
N THR A 930 10.25 3.82 -42.45
CA THR A 930 10.26 2.38 -42.20
C THR A 930 11.67 1.93 -41.83
N VAL A 931 11.81 1.25 -40.70
CA VAL A 931 13.08 0.76 -40.18
C VAL A 931 13.07 -0.75 -40.02
N LYS A 932 14.19 -1.42 -40.36
CA LYS A 932 14.41 -2.87 -40.17
C LYS A 932 15.08 -3.17 -38.83
N LYS A 933 15.83 -2.22 -38.28
CA LYS A 933 16.43 -2.28 -36.95
C LYS A 933 15.70 -1.31 -36.08
N LEU A 934 15.05 -1.83 -35.02
CA LEU A 934 14.29 -1.00 -34.09
C LEU A 934 15.22 -0.07 -33.31
N PRO A 935 14.87 1.21 -33.19
CA PRO A 935 15.67 2.15 -32.40
C PRO A 935 15.52 1.85 -30.91
N LYS A 936 16.59 2.05 -30.14
CA LYS A 936 16.55 1.94 -28.67
C LYS A 936 15.95 3.18 -28.01
N THR A 937 16.02 4.32 -28.72
CA THR A 937 15.48 5.59 -28.25
C THR A 937 14.89 6.38 -29.40
N ILE A 938 13.87 7.19 -29.13
CA ILE A 938 13.35 8.20 -30.06
C ILE A 938 13.41 9.57 -29.39
N LYS A 939 13.95 10.55 -30.12
CA LYS A 939 13.99 11.94 -29.69
C LYS A 939 12.65 12.63 -29.99
N CYS A 940 11.95 13.09 -28.95
CA CYS A 940 10.73 13.88 -29.06
C CYS A 940 11.02 15.35 -28.81
N LYS A 941 10.36 16.23 -29.56
CA LYS A 941 10.37 17.67 -29.32
C LYS A 941 9.71 17.99 -27.98
N SER A 942 9.82 19.24 -27.52
CA SER A 942 8.95 19.79 -26.49
C SER A 942 7.50 19.47 -26.82
N ARG A 943 6.78 18.84 -25.88
CA ARG A 943 5.38 18.42 -26.01
C ARG A 943 5.10 17.54 -27.25
N GLY A 944 6.13 16.86 -27.74
CA GLY A 944 6.08 16.01 -28.91
C GLY A 944 5.77 14.56 -28.60
N GLY A 945 5.83 13.71 -29.63
CA GLY A 945 5.56 12.30 -29.47
C GLY A 945 5.99 11.44 -30.64
N PHE A 946 5.67 10.17 -30.60
CA PHE A 946 5.86 9.21 -31.68
C PHE A 946 4.89 8.05 -31.59
N VAL A 947 4.66 7.41 -32.75
CA VAL A 947 4.04 6.07 -32.83
C VAL A 947 4.93 5.18 -33.67
N MET A 948 5.07 3.93 -33.29
CA MET A 948 5.80 2.91 -34.04
C MET A 948 4.91 1.68 -34.21
N LYS A 949 4.59 1.33 -35.45
CA LYS A 949 3.83 0.13 -35.77
C LYS A 949 4.78 -0.96 -36.23
N ILE A 950 4.89 -2.05 -35.41
CA ILE A 950 5.85 -3.13 -35.60
C ILE A 950 5.13 -4.37 -36.14
N LYS A 951 5.63 -4.95 -37.23
CA LYS A 951 5.14 -6.20 -37.83
C LYS A 951 6.29 -7.20 -37.99
N GLU A 952 5.96 -8.47 -37.88
CA GLU A 952 6.92 -9.55 -38.19
C GLU A 952 7.07 -9.74 -39.72
N TYR A 953 8.30 -10.08 -40.17
CA TYR A 953 8.50 -10.51 -41.52
C TYR A 953 7.88 -11.91 -41.71
N ASN A 954 6.92 -12.03 -42.61
CA ASN A 954 6.49 -13.32 -43.08
C ASN A 954 7.56 -13.91 -44.03
N LEU A 955 8.42 -14.78 -43.53
CA LEU A 955 9.47 -15.46 -44.32
C LEU A 955 8.90 -16.44 -45.37
N TYR A 956 7.56 -16.55 -45.49
CA TYR A 956 6.87 -17.50 -46.39
C TYR A 956 5.92 -16.80 -47.38
N LYS A 957 6.26 -15.60 -47.89
CA LYS A 957 5.62 -15.02 -49.08
C LYS A 957 6.62 -14.74 -50.17
#